data_ebbb27e94f0dacab237c218f338ad2eb
#
_entry.id   ebbb27e94f0dacab237c218f338ad2eb
#
_cell.length_a   1.000
_cell.length_b   1.000
_cell.length_c   1.000
_cell.angle_alpha   90.00
_cell.angle_beta   90.00
_cell.angle_gamma   90.00
#
_symmetry.space_group_name_H-M   'P 1'
#
loop_
_entity.id
_entity.type
_entity.pdbx_description
1 polymer ?
#
loop_
_entity_poly.entity_id
_entity_poly.type
_entity_poly.pdbx_seq_one_letter_code
_entity_poly.pdbx_strand_id
1 'polypeptide(L)'
;FDLVISMFNVGDLDVFHFSKQLKALHPEIPFVLLTNFSKDIYRRIEGEDRSAIDYIFSWHGNADLILAIVKLIEDRMNADDDILGVGVQSILLVEDSIRYYSTYLPAIYKLVLQQSAEFLKEALNEQQQMLRKRGRPKILLATNYEEAVMLYERYKRNLLGVISDVGFVLHKNDPADSEKLDAGIDLCRLIKSDDPHMPFLLQSSQESMRKTAEELGVGFVVKYSKTLLIELSDYISEEFAFGDFVFRDPGSGEVIGRARDLRDMQRLVQEIPEEVLLYYTSRNRLSKWMYSRGLFRLAGMFKSVSESHFPTVDGLREFIAKAITEYRIVQGHGVVAHFDAQTYNRYIWFARIGEGSLGGKARGLAFINNMLQRYDLYDKYEGVKVVVATDYFDQFVRDNGLMYVINADVGDEEILSEFVSSRLPETLVNDLRAYIRTVSGPLAIRSSSKLEDSHYQPFAGIYSTYMIPKTDNEDQMLRLLGKAVKSVYASVYFAASRAYIQASSNLLSEEKMAVVIQDVCGTEDSGYFFPTISGVARSLNFYPIGDEQPQDGIVNLAFGLGKLVVEGGLTLRFSPRYPRNVLQLSTTELALRDTQREMYALNLRPEEFKTSLDDAVNLQRFEINKAKHFRNMRYVASTWDMQNQRISDSNFEEGRKIVTFSQILKYDTMPLAGILSDMLALGERELRCPVEIEFAVNMDVPYGEDKGFDMLQIR
;
A
#
# COMPACT_ATOMS: atom_id res chain seq x y z
N PHE A 1 -24.13 14.04 -25.61
CA PHE A 1 -23.22 13.13 -26.29
C PHE A 1 -21.83 13.73 -26.27
N ASP A 2 -20.81 12.91 -25.94
CA ASP A 2 -19.40 13.36 -25.81
C ASP A 2 -18.58 13.02 -27.05
N LEU A 3 -19.12 12.25 -27.99
CA LEU A 3 -18.51 11.82 -29.24
C LEU A 3 -19.56 11.36 -30.23
N VAL A 4 -19.42 11.71 -31.50
CA VAL A 4 -20.24 11.18 -32.61
C VAL A 4 -19.34 10.34 -33.53
N ILE A 5 -19.70 9.08 -33.73
CA ILE A 5 -19.08 8.19 -34.71
C ILE A 5 -20.12 7.88 -35.79
N SER A 6 -19.85 8.24 -37.03
CA SER A 6 -20.74 8.03 -38.17
C SER A 6 -20.10 7.16 -39.22
N MET A 7 -20.90 6.30 -39.85
CA MET A 7 -20.51 5.62 -41.10
C MET A 7 -20.58 6.56 -42.25
N PHE A 8 -19.79 6.30 -43.32
CA PHE A 8 -19.80 7.11 -44.54
C PHE A 8 -21.17 7.12 -45.23
N ASN A 9 -21.87 6.02 -45.27
CA ASN A 9 -23.22 5.89 -45.81
C ASN A 9 -24.25 5.74 -44.69
N VAL A 10 -25.02 6.78 -44.42
CA VAL A 10 -26.09 6.77 -43.40
C VAL A 10 -27.43 7.12 -44.11
N GLY A 11 -27.96 6.15 -44.87
CA GLY A 11 -29.20 6.35 -45.62
C GLY A 11 -29.07 7.50 -46.63
N ASP A 12 -29.99 8.44 -46.59
CA ASP A 12 -30.04 9.62 -47.47
C ASP A 12 -29.29 10.83 -46.91
N LEU A 13 -28.60 10.69 -45.75
CA LEU A 13 -27.86 11.78 -45.12
C LEU A 13 -26.46 11.94 -45.74
N ASP A 14 -26.13 13.16 -46.17
CA ASP A 14 -24.77 13.54 -46.48
C ASP A 14 -23.99 13.79 -45.19
N VAL A 15 -23.02 12.92 -44.92
CA VAL A 15 -22.25 12.93 -43.67
C VAL A 15 -21.38 14.21 -43.53
N PHE A 16 -20.92 14.81 -44.65
CA PHE A 16 -20.16 16.07 -44.63
C PHE A 16 -21.05 17.25 -44.27
N HIS A 17 -22.27 17.30 -44.85
CA HIS A 17 -23.24 18.31 -44.47
C HIS A 17 -23.70 18.15 -43.00
N PHE A 18 -23.95 16.92 -42.56
CA PHE A 18 -24.34 16.62 -41.19
C PHE A 18 -23.25 17.01 -40.18
N SER A 19 -21.99 16.70 -40.44
CA SER A 19 -20.86 17.06 -39.58
C SER A 19 -20.73 18.58 -39.42
N LYS A 20 -20.92 19.36 -40.50
CA LYS A 20 -20.92 20.82 -40.44
C LYS A 20 -22.07 21.39 -39.60
N GLN A 21 -23.27 20.85 -39.76
CA GLN A 21 -24.43 21.24 -38.96
C GLN A 21 -24.20 20.93 -37.47
N LEU A 22 -23.67 19.75 -37.17
CA LEU A 22 -23.34 19.38 -35.80
C LEU A 22 -22.31 20.32 -35.20
N LYS A 23 -21.21 20.58 -35.89
CA LYS A 23 -20.15 21.50 -35.43
C LYS A 23 -20.60 22.95 -35.30
N ALA A 24 -21.58 23.38 -36.09
CA ALA A 24 -22.16 24.70 -35.96
C ALA A 24 -23.00 24.88 -34.71
N LEU A 25 -23.64 23.78 -34.22
CA LEU A 25 -24.44 23.76 -33.01
C LEU A 25 -23.62 23.39 -31.76
N HIS A 26 -22.66 22.48 -31.93
CA HIS A 26 -21.86 21.86 -30.86
C HIS A 26 -20.40 21.71 -31.34
N PRO A 27 -19.62 22.81 -31.36
CA PRO A 27 -18.23 22.80 -31.85
C PRO A 27 -17.31 21.92 -31.00
N GLU A 28 -17.66 21.71 -29.72
CA GLU A 28 -16.91 20.93 -28.75
C GLU A 28 -17.02 19.41 -28.96
N ILE A 29 -18.09 18.92 -29.61
CA ILE A 29 -18.31 17.47 -29.79
C ILE A 29 -17.43 16.94 -30.91
N PRO A 30 -16.51 16.00 -30.64
CA PRO A 30 -15.70 15.33 -31.68
C PRO A 30 -16.57 14.55 -32.65
N PHE A 31 -16.26 14.66 -33.95
CA PHE A 31 -16.90 13.91 -35.00
C PHE A 31 -15.93 13.00 -35.72
N VAL A 32 -16.17 11.69 -35.66
CA VAL A 32 -15.35 10.65 -36.28
C VAL A 32 -16.11 9.98 -37.41
N LEU A 33 -15.48 9.91 -38.58
CA LEU A 33 -16.02 9.22 -39.73
C LEU A 33 -15.41 7.83 -39.87
N LEU A 34 -16.26 6.80 -39.94
CA LEU A 34 -15.88 5.44 -40.32
C LEU A 34 -16.17 5.18 -41.79
N THR A 35 -15.18 4.68 -42.52
CA THR A 35 -15.31 4.39 -43.95
C THR A 35 -14.79 2.99 -44.29
N ASN A 36 -15.42 2.34 -45.27
CA ASN A 36 -14.84 1.17 -45.90
C ASN A 36 -13.76 1.64 -46.87
N PHE A 37 -12.59 1.00 -46.84
CA PHE A 37 -11.47 1.38 -47.70
C PHE A 37 -11.71 0.95 -49.15
N SER A 38 -12.42 1.79 -49.96
CA SER A 38 -12.48 1.65 -51.42
C SER A 38 -11.85 2.89 -52.09
N LYS A 39 -11.24 2.70 -53.27
CA LYS A 39 -10.63 3.82 -54.00
C LYS A 39 -11.62 4.93 -54.33
N ASP A 40 -12.89 4.57 -54.59
CA ASP A 40 -13.93 5.54 -54.93
C ASP A 40 -14.35 6.38 -53.72
N ILE A 41 -14.46 5.77 -52.54
CA ILE A 41 -14.76 6.49 -51.30
C ILE A 41 -13.59 7.41 -50.93
N TYR A 42 -12.36 6.94 -51.07
CA TYR A 42 -11.17 7.74 -50.79
C TYR A 42 -11.13 9.01 -51.66
N ARG A 43 -11.33 8.88 -52.99
CA ARG A 43 -11.40 10.02 -53.92
C ARG A 43 -12.53 10.99 -53.58
N ARG A 44 -13.67 10.48 -53.13
CA ARG A 44 -14.80 11.32 -52.72
C ARG A 44 -14.46 12.09 -51.44
N ILE A 45 -13.83 11.45 -50.45
CA ILE A 45 -13.38 12.09 -49.19
C ILE A 45 -12.35 13.19 -49.49
N GLU A 46 -11.45 12.98 -50.45
CA GLU A 46 -10.45 13.98 -50.86
C GLU A 46 -11.09 15.21 -51.55
N GLY A 47 -12.19 15.03 -52.22
CA GLY A 47 -12.91 16.11 -52.92
C GLY A 47 -13.87 16.93 -52.04
N GLU A 48 -14.11 16.51 -50.81
CA GLU A 48 -15.05 17.14 -49.90
C GLU A 48 -14.36 17.99 -48.81
N ASP A 49 -15.08 18.98 -48.29
CA ASP A 49 -14.61 19.78 -47.17
C ASP A 49 -14.68 19.00 -45.85
N ARG A 50 -13.52 18.63 -45.32
CA ARG A 50 -13.34 17.82 -44.11
C ARG A 50 -13.17 18.65 -42.81
N SER A 51 -13.34 19.96 -42.88
CA SER A 51 -13.07 20.88 -41.76
C SER A 51 -13.88 20.57 -40.48
N ALA A 52 -15.06 19.95 -40.63
CA ALA A 52 -15.93 19.55 -39.54
C ALA A 52 -15.70 18.11 -39.03
N ILE A 53 -14.75 17.37 -39.60
CA ILE A 53 -14.44 15.98 -39.21
C ILE A 53 -13.11 15.99 -38.48
N ASP A 54 -13.10 15.51 -37.25
CA ASP A 54 -11.90 15.47 -36.42
C ASP A 54 -10.95 14.34 -36.86
N TYR A 55 -11.50 13.13 -37.11
CA TYR A 55 -10.73 11.97 -37.58
C TYR A 55 -11.56 11.10 -38.54
N ILE A 56 -10.85 10.45 -39.45
CA ILE A 56 -11.42 9.47 -40.39
C ILE A 56 -10.72 8.14 -40.16
N PHE A 57 -11.48 7.05 -39.99
CA PHE A 57 -10.93 5.71 -39.77
C PHE A 57 -11.42 4.71 -40.79
N SER A 58 -10.54 3.76 -41.15
CA SER A 58 -10.87 2.65 -42.02
C SER A 58 -11.45 1.47 -41.22
N TRP A 59 -12.74 1.13 -41.43
CA TRP A 59 -13.44 0.07 -40.76
C TRP A 59 -13.33 -1.25 -41.50
N HIS A 60 -12.75 -2.27 -40.86
CA HIS A 60 -12.59 -3.62 -41.40
C HIS A 60 -13.28 -4.69 -40.52
N GLY A 61 -14.29 -4.31 -39.72
CA GLY A 61 -15.03 -5.24 -38.86
C GLY A 61 -14.35 -5.53 -37.52
N ASN A 62 -13.28 -4.82 -37.17
CA ASN A 62 -12.56 -4.99 -35.91
C ASN A 62 -13.14 -4.10 -34.81
N ALA A 63 -13.76 -4.71 -33.80
CA ALA A 63 -14.32 -3.98 -32.64
C ALA A 63 -13.27 -3.22 -31.82
N ASP A 64 -12.01 -3.68 -31.80
CA ASP A 64 -10.91 -3.02 -31.08
C ASP A 64 -10.65 -1.60 -31.63
N LEU A 65 -11.01 -1.34 -32.90
CA LEU A 65 -10.92 0.02 -33.49
C LEU A 65 -11.84 1.00 -32.79
N ILE A 66 -13.05 0.59 -32.42
CA ILE A 66 -13.97 1.48 -31.69
C ILE A 66 -13.39 1.86 -30.33
N LEU A 67 -12.81 0.89 -29.60
CA LEU A 67 -12.10 1.17 -28.36
C LEU A 67 -10.95 2.15 -28.57
N ALA A 68 -10.15 1.94 -29.62
CA ALA A 68 -9.03 2.82 -29.96
C ALA A 68 -9.49 4.25 -30.29
N ILE A 69 -10.59 4.42 -31.03
CA ILE A 69 -11.18 5.72 -31.33
C ILE A 69 -11.62 6.44 -30.06
N VAL A 70 -12.38 5.76 -29.21
CA VAL A 70 -12.87 6.34 -27.95
C VAL A 70 -11.67 6.77 -27.10
N LYS A 71 -10.65 5.93 -26.97
CA LYS A 71 -9.45 6.23 -26.20
C LYS A 71 -8.60 7.35 -26.79
N LEU A 72 -8.50 7.45 -28.10
CA LEU A 72 -7.79 8.55 -28.76
C LEU A 72 -8.46 9.90 -28.50
N ILE A 73 -9.79 9.95 -28.58
CA ILE A 73 -10.55 11.17 -28.29
C ILE A 73 -10.42 11.53 -26.79
N GLU A 74 -10.56 10.54 -25.89
CA GLU A 74 -10.33 10.72 -24.46
C GLU A 74 -8.93 11.28 -24.16
N ASP A 75 -7.90 10.71 -24.80
CA ASP A 75 -6.52 11.16 -24.64
C ASP A 75 -6.32 12.60 -25.12
N ARG A 76 -6.89 12.96 -26.26
CA ARG A 76 -6.83 14.33 -26.80
C ARG A 76 -7.54 15.35 -25.92
N MET A 77 -8.75 15.01 -25.42
CA MET A 77 -9.53 15.90 -24.56
C MET A 77 -8.88 16.16 -23.19
N ASN A 78 -8.19 15.18 -22.65
CA ASN A 78 -7.59 15.25 -21.31
C ASN A 78 -6.06 15.45 -21.35
N ALA A 79 -5.45 15.67 -22.52
CA ALA A 79 -4.00 15.73 -22.67
C ALA A 79 -3.35 16.78 -21.77
N ASP A 80 -3.87 17.99 -21.72
CA ASP A 80 -3.30 19.08 -20.92
C ASP A 80 -3.38 18.80 -19.43
N ASP A 81 -4.55 18.39 -18.94
CA ASP A 81 -4.76 18.13 -17.53
C ASP A 81 -3.95 16.93 -17.04
N ASP A 82 -3.92 15.84 -17.81
CA ASP A 82 -3.25 14.61 -17.42
C ASP A 82 -1.73 14.70 -17.62
N ILE A 83 -1.25 15.24 -18.77
CA ILE A 83 0.18 15.28 -19.07
C ILE A 83 0.86 16.45 -18.34
N LEU A 84 0.33 17.67 -18.45
CA LEU A 84 0.96 18.85 -17.87
C LEU A 84 0.61 19.03 -16.39
N GLY A 85 -0.63 18.70 -15.99
CA GLY A 85 -1.11 18.82 -14.61
C GLY A 85 -0.63 17.71 -13.70
N VAL A 86 -0.71 16.45 -14.14
CA VAL A 86 -0.41 15.26 -13.32
C VAL A 86 0.96 14.65 -13.62
N GLY A 87 1.51 14.87 -14.81
CA GLY A 87 2.78 14.28 -15.24
C GLY A 87 2.64 12.92 -15.94
N VAL A 88 1.43 12.59 -16.40
CA VAL A 88 1.17 11.37 -17.18
C VAL A 88 2.02 11.40 -18.45
N GLN A 89 2.57 10.27 -18.83
CA GLN A 89 3.42 10.16 -20.01
C GLN A 89 2.60 10.05 -21.30
N SER A 90 3.23 10.35 -22.42
CA SER A 90 2.61 10.26 -23.76
C SER A 90 3.50 9.54 -24.76
N ILE A 91 2.88 9.02 -25.82
CA ILE A 91 3.53 8.48 -27.03
C ILE A 91 3.03 9.32 -28.19
N LEU A 92 3.95 9.87 -28.99
CA LEU A 92 3.62 10.59 -30.20
C LEU A 92 3.64 9.62 -31.39
N LEU A 93 2.49 9.45 -32.04
CA LEU A 93 2.33 8.71 -33.27
C LEU A 93 2.13 9.68 -34.44
N VAL A 94 3.01 9.66 -35.40
CA VAL A 94 2.94 10.51 -36.61
C VAL A 94 2.67 9.63 -37.82
N GLU A 95 1.47 9.74 -38.37
CA GLU A 95 1.01 8.94 -39.49
C GLU A 95 -0.17 9.63 -40.18
N ASP A 96 -0.06 9.96 -41.43
CA ASP A 96 -1.12 10.62 -42.20
C ASP A 96 -2.04 9.63 -42.95
N SER A 97 -1.59 8.39 -43.15
CA SER A 97 -2.37 7.37 -43.84
C SER A 97 -3.47 6.79 -42.92
N ILE A 98 -4.73 7.04 -43.31
CA ILE A 98 -5.94 6.51 -42.63
C ILE A 98 -5.84 4.98 -42.42
N ARG A 99 -5.30 4.27 -43.42
CA ARG A 99 -5.16 2.82 -43.37
C ARG A 99 -4.21 2.39 -42.24
N TYR A 100 -3.05 3.04 -42.14
CA TYR A 100 -2.02 2.62 -41.20
C TYR A 100 -2.35 3.00 -39.75
N TYR A 101 -2.75 4.26 -39.50
CA TYR A 101 -3.12 4.58 -38.11
C TYR A 101 -4.38 3.83 -37.61
N SER A 102 -5.34 3.51 -38.54
CA SER A 102 -6.48 2.64 -38.17
C SER A 102 -6.06 1.21 -37.79
N THR A 103 -4.89 0.75 -38.27
CA THR A 103 -4.32 -0.56 -37.93
C THR A 103 -3.46 -0.51 -36.68
N TYR A 104 -2.66 0.56 -36.50
CA TYR A 104 -1.71 0.69 -35.40
C TYR A 104 -2.38 1.00 -34.07
N LEU A 105 -3.31 1.97 -34.05
CA LEU A 105 -3.94 2.43 -32.83
C LEU A 105 -4.60 1.32 -32.01
N PRO A 106 -5.38 0.38 -32.57
CA PRO A 106 -5.90 -0.75 -31.81
C PRO A 106 -4.81 -1.59 -31.14
N ALA A 107 -3.71 -1.87 -31.86
CA ALA A 107 -2.60 -2.66 -31.33
C ALA A 107 -1.84 -1.91 -30.21
N ILE A 108 -1.55 -0.63 -30.41
CA ILE A 108 -0.85 0.20 -29.41
C ILE A 108 -1.73 0.36 -28.15
N TYR A 109 -3.04 0.67 -28.30
CA TYR A 109 -3.94 0.77 -27.16
C TYR A 109 -4.09 -0.55 -26.41
N LYS A 110 -4.17 -1.68 -27.12
CA LYS A 110 -4.21 -2.98 -26.50
C LYS A 110 -2.97 -3.23 -25.65
N LEU A 111 -1.77 -2.91 -26.16
CA LEU A 111 -0.51 -3.03 -25.43
C LEU A 111 -0.49 -2.11 -24.21
N VAL A 112 -0.82 -0.83 -24.37
CA VAL A 112 -0.85 0.15 -23.26
C VAL A 112 -1.85 -0.26 -22.17
N LEU A 113 -3.03 -0.76 -22.53
CA LEU A 113 -4.04 -1.21 -21.59
C LEU A 113 -3.62 -2.50 -20.87
N GLN A 114 -2.99 -3.45 -21.57
CA GLN A 114 -2.44 -4.67 -20.97
C GLN A 114 -1.34 -4.34 -19.96
N GLN A 115 -0.40 -3.49 -20.33
CA GLN A 115 0.66 -3.04 -19.43
C GLN A 115 0.10 -2.30 -18.21
N SER A 116 -0.87 -1.41 -18.43
CA SER A 116 -1.53 -0.73 -17.31
C SER A 116 -2.22 -1.70 -16.36
N ALA A 117 -2.84 -2.77 -16.89
CA ALA A 117 -3.47 -3.82 -16.08
C ALA A 117 -2.43 -4.61 -15.24
N GLU A 118 -1.25 -4.90 -15.79
CA GLU A 118 -0.16 -5.52 -15.02
C GLU A 118 0.30 -4.60 -13.87
N PHE A 119 0.47 -3.30 -14.12
CA PHE A 119 0.89 -2.34 -13.10
C PHE A 119 -0.18 -2.13 -12.00
N LEU A 120 -1.46 -2.39 -12.28
CA LEU A 120 -2.52 -2.36 -11.27
C LEU A 120 -2.32 -3.43 -10.20
N LYS A 121 -1.71 -4.57 -10.54
CA LYS A 121 -1.40 -5.64 -9.59
C LYS A 121 -0.38 -5.22 -8.52
N GLU A 122 0.47 -4.23 -8.81
CA GLU A 122 1.43 -3.67 -7.85
C GLU A 122 0.79 -2.64 -6.88
N ALA A 123 -0.48 -2.28 -7.08
CA ALA A 123 -1.17 -1.34 -6.21
C ALA A 123 -1.59 -2.00 -4.91
N LEU A 124 -1.38 -1.30 -3.79
CA LEU A 124 -1.63 -1.83 -2.45
C LEU A 124 -3.12 -1.90 -2.09
N ASN A 125 -3.96 -1.08 -2.75
CA ASN A 125 -5.42 -1.05 -2.54
C ASN A 125 -6.17 -0.53 -3.77
N GLU A 126 -7.52 -0.56 -3.73
CA GLU A 126 -8.39 -0.09 -4.81
C GLU A 126 -8.21 1.40 -5.15
N GLN A 127 -7.94 2.24 -4.16
CA GLN A 127 -7.71 3.67 -4.38
C GLN A 127 -6.45 3.90 -5.23
N GLN A 128 -5.35 3.22 -4.90
CA GLN A 128 -4.12 3.26 -5.70
C GLN A 128 -4.34 2.67 -7.09
N GLN A 129 -5.16 1.61 -7.21
CA GLN A 129 -5.54 1.08 -8.52
C GLN A 129 -6.28 2.10 -9.38
N MET A 130 -7.23 2.85 -8.81
CA MET A 130 -7.94 3.92 -9.53
C MET A 130 -7.00 5.03 -10.00
N LEU A 131 -6.06 5.45 -9.14
CA LEU A 131 -5.07 6.46 -9.51
C LEU A 131 -4.16 5.97 -10.66
N ARG A 132 -3.70 4.73 -10.60
CA ARG A 132 -2.88 4.13 -11.65
C ARG A 132 -3.64 3.95 -12.97
N LYS A 133 -4.94 3.63 -12.94
CA LYS A 133 -5.79 3.58 -14.14
C LYS A 133 -5.81 4.92 -14.89
N ARG A 134 -5.85 6.04 -14.17
CA ARG A 134 -5.79 7.39 -14.74
C ARG A 134 -4.41 7.73 -15.29
N GLY A 135 -3.35 7.15 -14.72
CA GLY A 135 -1.95 7.38 -15.07
C GLY A 135 -1.46 6.62 -16.32
N ARG A 136 -2.32 5.95 -17.08
CA ARG A 136 -1.90 5.27 -18.32
C ARG A 136 -1.34 6.26 -19.33
N PRO A 137 -0.27 5.91 -20.05
CA PRO A 137 0.28 6.76 -21.12
C PRO A 137 -0.77 7.14 -22.16
N LYS A 138 -0.74 8.39 -22.58
CA LYS A 138 -1.62 8.95 -23.63
C LYS A 138 -1.02 8.72 -25.00
N ILE A 139 -1.87 8.47 -26.00
CA ILE A 139 -1.43 8.40 -27.40
C ILE A 139 -1.85 9.68 -28.08
N LEU A 140 -0.87 10.40 -28.62
CA LEU A 140 -1.07 11.65 -29.37
C LEU A 140 -0.85 11.34 -30.85
N LEU A 141 -1.91 11.39 -31.65
CA LEU A 141 -1.82 11.19 -33.08
C LEU A 141 -1.64 12.56 -33.78
N ALA A 142 -0.57 12.67 -34.57
CA ALA A 142 -0.36 13.75 -35.53
C ALA A 142 -0.47 13.22 -36.96
N THR A 143 -1.14 13.95 -37.82
CA THR A 143 -1.35 13.59 -39.23
C THR A 143 -0.55 14.46 -40.22
N ASN A 144 0.26 15.36 -39.70
CA ASN A 144 1.12 16.25 -40.50
C ASN A 144 2.30 16.75 -39.66
N TYR A 145 3.31 17.34 -40.30
CA TYR A 145 4.54 17.79 -39.67
C TYR A 145 4.32 18.92 -38.65
N GLU A 146 3.51 19.91 -39.02
CA GLU A 146 3.23 21.05 -38.11
C GLU A 146 2.58 20.60 -36.81
N GLU A 147 1.60 19.70 -36.90
CA GLU A 147 0.94 19.09 -35.70
C GLU A 147 1.92 18.25 -34.89
N ALA A 148 2.78 17.47 -35.56
CA ALA A 148 3.79 16.66 -34.88
C ALA A 148 4.78 17.50 -34.06
N VAL A 149 5.29 18.60 -34.66
CA VAL A 149 6.18 19.53 -33.97
C VAL A 149 5.47 20.25 -32.83
N MET A 150 4.24 20.71 -33.05
CA MET A 150 3.44 21.38 -32.01
C MET A 150 3.21 20.45 -30.80
N LEU A 151 2.80 19.20 -31.01
CA LEU A 151 2.60 18.24 -29.96
C LEU A 151 3.90 17.86 -29.24
N TYR A 152 5.00 17.72 -30.00
CA TYR A 152 6.32 17.49 -29.43
C TYR A 152 6.73 18.64 -28.49
N GLU A 153 6.73 19.87 -28.97
CA GLU A 153 7.15 21.04 -28.20
C GLU A 153 6.29 21.23 -26.94
N ARG A 154 4.99 20.94 -27.03
CA ARG A 154 4.08 21.05 -25.91
C ARG A 154 4.33 19.99 -24.83
N TYR A 155 4.58 18.74 -25.23
CA TYR A 155 4.60 17.59 -24.31
C TYR A 155 5.97 16.90 -24.16
N LYS A 156 7.04 17.41 -24.76
CA LYS A 156 8.38 16.79 -24.82
C LYS A 156 8.94 16.35 -23.46
N ARG A 157 8.56 17.03 -22.35
CA ARG A 157 9.00 16.68 -20.99
C ARG A 157 8.39 15.37 -20.49
N ASN A 158 7.25 14.99 -21.05
CA ASN A 158 6.46 13.83 -20.62
C ASN A 158 6.27 12.83 -21.78
N LEU A 159 7.21 12.79 -22.72
CA LEU A 159 7.16 11.92 -23.88
C LEU A 159 8.02 10.67 -23.62
N LEU A 160 7.44 9.47 -23.78
CA LEU A 160 8.16 8.19 -23.71
C LEU A 160 8.92 7.91 -24.99
N GLY A 161 8.34 8.25 -26.13
CA GLY A 161 8.94 8.05 -27.44
C GLY A 161 8.04 8.49 -28.58
N VAL A 162 8.60 8.41 -29.78
CA VAL A 162 7.97 8.81 -31.04
C VAL A 162 7.94 7.64 -32.00
N ILE A 163 6.81 7.43 -32.65
CA ILE A 163 6.63 6.50 -33.78
C ILE A 163 6.23 7.34 -34.96
N SER A 164 7.04 7.38 -36.03
CA SER A 164 6.81 8.27 -37.17
C SER A 164 6.94 7.54 -38.50
N ASP A 165 6.02 7.82 -39.41
CA ASP A 165 6.27 7.57 -40.82
C ASP A 165 7.50 8.36 -41.31
N VAL A 166 8.11 7.92 -42.36
CA VAL A 166 9.21 8.64 -43.04
C VAL A 166 8.69 9.75 -43.94
N GLY A 167 7.63 9.50 -44.71
CA GLY A 167 7.02 10.46 -45.62
C GLY A 167 5.60 10.82 -45.19
N PHE A 168 5.30 12.11 -45.04
CA PHE A 168 3.96 12.63 -44.76
C PHE A 168 3.85 14.13 -45.11
N VAL A 169 2.63 14.66 -45.17
CA VAL A 169 2.34 16.05 -45.53
C VAL A 169 2.85 17.05 -44.49
N LEU A 170 3.19 18.26 -44.92
CA LEU A 170 3.70 19.30 -44.03
C LEU A 170 2.59 19.99 -43.23
N HIS A 171 1.45 20.29 -43.88
CA HIS A 171 0.31 20.98 -43.25
C HIS A 171 -0.98 20.19 -43.41
N LYS A 172 -1.93 20.39 -42.50
CA LYS A 172 -3.20 19.64 -42.38
C LYS A 172 -4.03 19.62 -43.67
N ASN A 173 -3.96 20.69 -44.48
CA ASN A 173 -4.78 20.84 -45.70
C ASN A 173 -4.01 20.55 -46.98
N ASP A 174 -2.78 20.12 -46.89
CA ASP A 174 -1.98 19.78 -48.06
C ASP A 174 -2.57 18.53 -48.74
N PRO A 175 -2.55 18.50 -50.10
CA PRO A 175 -2.97 17.30 -50.82
C PRO A 175 -2.08 16.09 -50.49
N ALA A 176 -2.65 14.89 -50.50
CA ALA A 176 -1.90 13.68 -50.20
C ALA A 176 -0.71 13.41 -51.16
N ASP A 177 -0.76 13.96 -52.39
CA ASP A 177 0.32 13.86 -53.38
C ASP A 177 1.47 14.86 -53.15
N SER A 178 1.35 15.77 -52.16
CA SER A 178 2.38 16.70 -51.71
C SER A 178 3.22 16.22 -50.54
N GLU A 179 3.17 14.92 -50.22
CA GLU A 179 3.98 14.33 -49.17
C GLU A 179 5.46 14.69 -49.30
N LYS A 180 6.07 15.14 -48.22
CA LYS A 180 7.52 15.29 -48.11
C LYS A 180 8.13 13.94 -47.72
N LEU A 181 8.89 13.34 -48.63
CA LEU A 181 9.42 11.97 -48.55
C LEU A 181 10.40 11.71 -47.39
N ASP A 182 10.92 12.77 -46.77
CA ASP A 182 11.87 12.74 -45.66
C ASP A 182 11.40 13.53 -44.41
N ALA A 183 10.11 13.84 -44.33
CA ALA A 183 9.53 14.63 -43.24
C ALA A 183 9.80 13.99 -41.87
N GLY A 184 9.68 12.66 -41.74
CA GLY A 184 9.96 11.92 -40.53
C GLY A 184 11.45 11.90 -40.14
N ILE A 185 12.34 11.97 -41.14
CA ILE A 185 13.78 12.09 -40.90
C ILE A 185 14.11 13.49 -40.35
N ASP A 186 13.50 14.53 -40.88
CA ASP A 186 13.69 15.90 -40.37
C ASP A 186 13.11 16.07 -38.97
N LEU A 187 11.94 15.48 -38.70
CA LEU A 187 11.36 15.41 -37.35
C LEU A 187 12.29 14.66 -36.36
N CYS A 188 12.85 13.53 -36.81
CA CYS A 188 13.81 12.76 -36.02
C CYS A 188 15.05 13.60 -35.68
N ARG A 189 15.63 14.30 -36.63
CA ARG A 189 16.79 15.18 -36.43
C ARG A 189 16.48 16.31 -35.46
N LEU A 190 15.32 16.94 -35.59
CA LEU A 190 14.86 18.01 -34.70
C LEU A 190 14.76 17.47 -33.26
N ILE A 191 14.09 16.34 -33.04
CA ILE A 191 13.89 15.76 -31.74
C ILE A 191 15.20 15.26 -31.11
N LYS A 192 16.06 14.61 -31.90
CA LYS A 192 17.38 14.14 -31.46
C LYS A 192 18.37 15.28 -31.16
N SER A 193 18.21 16.43 -31.71
CA SER A 193 19.00 17.63 -31.37
C SER A 193 18.62 18.19 -29.98
N ASP A 194 17.34 18.03 -29.56
CA ASP A 194 16.84 18.48 -28.28
C ASP A 194 17.03 17.39 -27.19
N ASP A 195 16.67 16.12 -27.48
CA ASP A 195 16.92 14.95 -26.62
C ASP A 195 17.59 13.83 -27.44
N PRO A 196 18.93 13.68 -27.40
CA PRO A 196 19.65 12.63 -28.11
C PRO A 196 19.22 11.21 -27.74
N HIS A 197 18.64 11.02 -26.53
CA HIS A 197 18.22 9.73 -26.00
C HIS A 197 16.71 9.48 -26.13
N MET A 198 15.94 10.36 -26.80
CA MET A 198 14.53 10.12 -27.06
C MET A 198 14.35 8.88 -27.92
N PRO A 199 13.61 7.86 -27.47
CA PRO A 199 13.27 6.71 -28.29
C PRO A 199 12.50 7.16 -29.54
N PHE A 200 12.94 6.75 -30.71
CA PHE A 200 12.33 7.12 -31.97
C PHE A 200 12.27 5.90 -32.90
N LEU A 201 11.08 5.59 -33.40
CA LEU A 201 10.85 4.50 -34.36
C LEU A 201 10.41 5.09 -35.69
N LEU A 202 11.23 4.90 -36.72
CA LEU A 202 10.86 5.19 -38.08
C LEU A 202 10.14 4.01 -38.72
N GLN A 203 9.14 4.30 -39.51
CA GLN A 203 8.42 3.31 -40.30
C GLN A 203 8.33 3.76 -41.77
N SER A 204 8.53 2.82 -42.70
CA SER A 204 8.46 3.12 -44.13
C SER A 204 8.05 1.88 -44.92
N SER A 205 7.48 2.14 -46.13
CA SER A 205 7.28 1.10 -47.11
C SER A 205 8.58 0.71 -47.86
N GLN A 206 9.65 1.54 -47.72
CA GLN A 206 10.93 1.36 -48.41
C GLN A 206 11.99 0.81 -47.46
N GLU A 207 12.44 -0.45 -47.67
CA GLU A 207 13.50 -1.09 -46.91
C GLU A 207 14.82 -0.32 -46.90
N SER A 208 15.09 0.46 -47.99
CA SER A 208 16.29 1.30 -48.11
C SER A 208 16.43 2.33 -46.99
N MET A 209 15.35 2.72 -46.33
CA MET A 209 15.36 3.68 -45.23
C MET A 209 15.93 3.11 -43.92
N ARG A 210 16.10 1.79 -43.83
CA ARG A 210 16.75 1.12 -42.67
C ARG A 210 18.15 1.66 -42.41
N LYS A 211 18.95 1.82 -43.49
CA LYS A 211 20.31 2.36 -43.38
C LYS A 211 20.31 3.79 -42.81
N THR A 212 19.39 4.62 -43.24
CA THR A 212 19.24 5.99 -42.73
C THR A 212 18.83 5.99 -41.26
N ALA A 213 17.93 5.07 -40.83
CA ALA A 213 17.56 4.90 -39.43
C ALA A 213 18.74 4.43 -38.56
N GLU A 214 19.56 3.51 -39.06
CA GLU A 214 20.78 3.05 -38.39
C GLU A 214 21.80 4.19 -38.22
N GLU A 215 21.99 5.03 -39.26
CA GLU A 215 22.86 6.20 -39.20
C GLU A 215 22.37 7.25 -38.18
N LEU A 216 21.05 7.35 -37.99
CA LEU A 216 20.43 8.23 -37.01
C LEU A 216 20.37 7.60 -35.57
N GLY A 217 20.74 6.32 -35.43
CA GLY A 217 20.67 5.60 -34.17
C GLY A 217 19.24 5.40 -33.64
N VAL A 218 18.28 5.12 -34.56
CA VAL A 218 16.85 4.95 -34.23
C VAL A 218 16.30 3.60 -34.71
N GLY A 219 15.18 3.18 -34.15
CA GLY A 219 14.50 1.96 -34.59
C GLY A 219 13.89 2.11 -35.98
N PHE A 220 13.71 0.98 -36.66
CA PHE A 220 13.09 0.95 -38.00
C PHE A 220 12.21 -0.27 -38.19
N VAL A 221 11.01 -0.07 -38.74
CA VAL A 221 10.08 -1.16 -39.11
C VAL A 221 9.54 -0.93 -40.53
N VAL A 222 9.28 -2.04 -41.25
CA VAL A 222 8.76 -2.00 -42.62
C VAL A 222 7.25 -2.13 -42.59
N LYS A 223 6.52 -1.16 -43.20
CA LYS A 223 5.05 -1.09 -43.18
C LYS A 223 4.35 -2.32 -43.80
N TYR A 224 4.99 -3.04 -44.71
CA TYR A 224 4.42 -4.25 -45.34
C TYR A 224 4.91 -5.56 -44.71
N SER A 225 5.66 -5.51 -43.62
CA SER A 225 6.08 -6.71 -42.88
C SER A 225 4.87 -7.45 -42.33
N LYS A 226 4.87 -8.78 -42.43
CA LYS A 226 3.86 -9.63 -41.77
C LYS A 226 3.97 -9.60 -40.25
N THR A 227 5.11 -9.21 -39.74
CA THR A 227 5.48 -9.10 -38.31
C THR A 227 5.41 -7.69 -37.76
N LEU A 228 4.94 -6.72 -38.57
CA LEU A 228 4.90 -5.30 -38.23
C LEU A 228 4.35 -4.99 -36.83
N LEU A 229 3.18 -5.55 -36.49
CA LEU A 229 2.57 -5.29 -35.19
C LEU A 229 3.34 -5.94 -34.03
N ILE A 230 4.04 -7.05 -34.30
CA ILE A 230 4.91 -7.70 -33.31
C ILE A 230 6.16 -6.83 -33.10
N GLU A 231 6.84 -6.44 -34.18
CA GLU A 231 8.02 -5.56 -34.13
C GLU A 231 7.71 -4.22 -33.46
N LEU A 232 6.55 -3.65 -33.72
CA LEU A 232 6.06 -2.43 -33.09
C LEU A 232 5.83 -2.63 -31.60
N SER A 233 5.19 -3.75 -31.20
CA SER A 233 4.94 -4.11 -29.82
C SER A 233 6.23 -4.34 -29.05
N ASP A 234 7.18 -5.06 -29.64
CA ASP A 234 8.49 -5.35 -29.03
C ASP A 234 9.27 -4.05 -28.82
N TYR A 235 9.31 -3.17 -29.82
CA TYR A 235 9.98 -1.88 -29.72
C TYR A 235 9.38 -0.99 -28.62
N ILE A 236 8.05 -0.89 -28.55
CA ILE A 236 7.37 -0.13 -27.51
C ILE A 236 7.67 -0.72 -26.13
N SER A 237 7.66 -2.05 -26.00
CA SER A 237 7.93 -2.72 -24.73
C SER A 237 9.37 -2.49 -24.26
N GLU A 238 10.35 -2.57 -25.14
CA GLU A 238 11.76 -2.43 -24.80
C GLU A 238 12.20 -0.96 -24.67
N GLU A 239 11.88 -0.10 -25.65
CA GLU A 239 12.43 1.26 -25.71
C GLU A 239 11.57 2.32 -25.02
N PHE A 240 10.22 2.12 -24.92
CA PHE A 240 9.34 3.04 -24.20
C PHE A 240 9.15 2.62 -22.73
N ALA A 241 9.99 1.66 -22.29
CA ALA A 241 10.05 1.21 -20.90
C ALA A 241 8.73 0.59 -20.36
N PHE A 242 7.98 -0.09 -21.22
CA PHE A 242 6.91 -1.00 -20.83
C PHE A 242 7.49 -2.38 -20.49
N GLY A 243 6.82 -3.15 -19.67
CA GLY A 243 7.30 -4.47 -19.26
C GLY A 243 8.43 -4.44 -18.20
N ASP A 244 9.17 -5.53 -18.09
CA ASP A 244 10.30 -5.67 -17.16
C ASP A 244 11.43 -4.71 -17.54
N PHE A 245 12.12 -4.16 -16.53
CA PHE A 245 13.36 -3.45 -16.78
C PHE A 245 14.51 -4.45 -16.95
N VAL A 246 15.06 -4.53 -18.13
CA VAL A 246 16.13 -5.47 -18.47
C VAL A 246 17.48 -4.76 -18.45
N PHE A 247 18.32 -5.12 -17.49
CA PHE A 247 19.73 -4.70 -17.47
C PHE A 247 20.54 -5.60 -18.42
N ARG A 248 21.15 -4.99 -19.44
CA ARG A 248 22.05 -5.65 -20.37
C ARG A 248 23.43 -5.03 -20.26
N ASP A 249 24.45 -5.85 -20.47
CA ASP A 249 25.81 -5.33 -20.65
C ASP A 249 25.90 -4.48 -21.93
N PRO A 250 26.37 -3.22 -21.84
CA PRO A 250 26.41 -2.32 -23.00
C PRO A 250 27.35 -2.79 -24.12
N GLY A 251 28.35 -3.61 -23.82
CA GLY A 251 29.33 -4.10 -24.79
C GLY A 251 28.90 -5.40 -25.44
N SER A 252 28.42 -6.38 -24.67
CA SER A 252 28.07 -7.73 -25.15
C SER A 252 26.59 -7.89 -25.49
N GLY A 253 25.70 -7.02 -24.93
CA GLY A 253 24.25 -7.17 -25.02
C GLY A 253 23.67 -8.28 -24.14
N GLU A 254 24.49 -8.96 -23.35
CA GLU A 254 24.04 -10.03 -22.46
C GLU A 254 23.14 -9.51 -21.35
N VAL A 255 22.08 -10.28 -21.02
CA VAL A 255 21.15 -9.94 -19.94
C VAL A 255 21.79 -10.23 -18.60
N ILE A 256 22.01 -9.19 -17.79
CA ILE A 256 22.57 -9.27 -16.44
C ILE A 256 21.45 -9.47 -15.40
N GLY A 257 20.30 -8.82 -15.58
CA GLY A 257 19.18 -8.94 -14.66
C GLY A 257 17.88 -8.35 -15.20
N ARG A 258 16.76 -8.75 -14.57
CA ARG A 258 15.41 -8.26 -14.90
C ARG A 258 14.70 -7.79 -13.63
N ALA A 259 14.24 -6.56 -13.62
CA ALA A 259 13.39 -6.01 -12.56
C ALA A 259 11.94 -5.94 -13.05
N ARG A 260 11.07 -6.71 -12.40
CA ARG A 260 9.63 -6.72 -12.66
C ARG A 260 8.92 -5.63 -11.88
N ASP A 261 9.42 -5.35 -10.66
CA ASP A 261 8.87 -4.39 -9.72
C ASP A 261 9.98 -3.58 -9.01
N LEU A 262 9.60 -2.66 -8.13
CA LEU A 262 10.55 -1.86 -7.35
C LEU A 262 11.41 -2.70 -6.39
N ARG A 263 10.96 -3.87 -5.96
CA ARG A 263 11.73 -4.78 -5.09
C ARG A 263 12.87 -5.42 -5.87
N ASP A 264 12.59 -5.93 -7.06
CA ASP A 264 13.62 -6.45 -7.97
C ASP A 264 14.61 -5.34 -8.34
N MET A 265 14.10 -4.14 -8.66
CA MET A 265 14.95 -2.98 -8.98
C MET A 265 15.88 -2.61 -7.83
N GLN A 266 15.37 -2.54 -6.59
CA GLN A 266 16.14 -2.23 -5.39
C GLN A 266 17.29 -3.24 -5.17
N ARG A 267 17.02 -4.53 -5.39
CA ARG A 267 18.02 -5.60 -5.28
C ARG A 267 19.06 -5.50 -6.39
N LEU A 268 18.62 -5.41 -7.65
CA LEU A 268 19.50 -5.40 -8.81
C LEU A 268 20.43 -4.19 -8.84
N VAL A 269 19.95 -3.01 -8.46
CA VAL A 269 20.78 -1.81 -8.35
C VAL A 269 21.99 -2.04 -7.42
N GLN A 270 21.88 -2.91 -6.41
CA GLN A 270 23.01 -3.27 -5.53
C GLN A 270 23.96 -4.29 -6.16
N GLU A 271 23.48 -5.14 -7.07
CA GLU A 271 24.20 -6.30 -7.60
C GLU A 271 24.88 -6.06 -8.96
N ILE A 272 24.31 -5.16 -9.82
CA ILE A 272 24.79 -4.95 -11.19
C ILE A 272 26.16 -4.25 -11.23
N PRO A 273 27.00 -4.48 -12.28
CA PRO A 273 28.26 -3.77 -12.49
C PRO A 273 28.07 -2.24 -12.60
N GLU A 274 29.10 -1.49 -12.19
CA GLU A 274 29.10 -0.02 -12.22
C GLU A 274 28.81 0.53 -13.62
N GLU A 275 29.49 0.01 -14.66
CA GLU A 275 29.34 0.45 -16.05
C GLU A 275 27.90 0.32 -16.54
N VAL A 276 27.23 -0.76 -16.11
CA VAL A 276 25.82 -1.01 -16.44
C VAL A 276 24.91 0.01 -15.75
N LEU A 277 25.11 0.25 -14.45
CA LEU A 277 24.33 1.24 -13.72
C LEU A 277 24.47 2.63 -14.34
N LEU A 278 25.71 3.07 -14.63
CA LEU A 278 25.99 4.36 -15.26
C LEU A 278 25.38 4.46 -16.66
N TYR A 279 25.43 3.39 -17.44
CA TYR A 279 24.81 3.37 -18.78
C TYR A 279 23.31 3.66 -18.74
N TYR A 280 22.58 3.06 -17.79
CA TYR A 280 21.12 3.23 -17.71
C TYR A 280 20.71 4.53 -16.99
N THR A 281 21.49 4.99 -16.02
CA THR A 281 21.21 6.26 -15.31
C THR A 281 21.49 7.48 -16.18
N SER A 282 22.61 7.53 -16.91
CA SER A 282 22.96 8.64 -17.80
C SER A 282 21.97 8.83 -18.95
N ARG A 283 21.21 7.81 -19.31
CA ARG A 283 20.17 7.84 -20.34
C ARG A 283 18.75 7.99 -19.81
N ASN A 284 18.58 8.30 -18.52
CA ASN A 284 17.29 8.45 -17.84
C ASN A 284 16.35 7.23 -17.99
N ARG A 285 16.89 6.02 -18.28
CA ARG A 285 16.05 4.84 -18.52
C ARG A 285 15.32 4.39 -17.26
N LEU A 286 15.93 4.50 -16.08
CA LEU A 286 15.28 4.20 -14.80
C LEU A 286 14.07 5.13 -14.57
N SER A 287 14.25 6.43 -14.77
CA SER A 287 13.19 7.42 -14.65
C SER A 287 12.03 7.14 -15.62
N LYS A 288 12.32 6.86 -16.89
CA LYS A 288 11.30 6.52 -17.91
C LYS A 288 10.49 5.27 -17.51
N TRP A 289 11.17 4.22 -17.02
CA TRP A 289 10.51 3.00 -16.56
C TRP A 289 9.58 3.23 -15.35
N MET A 290 9.98 4.11 -14.45
CA MET A 290 9.14 4.48 -13.31
C MET A 290 7.95 5.36 -13.74
N TYR A 291 8.17 6.28 -14.67
CA TYR A 291 7.09 7.08 -15.26
C TYR A 291 6.03 6.21 -15.95
N SER A 292 6.43 5.21 -16.73
CA SER A 292 5.50 4.30 -17.42
C SER A 292 4.60 3.52 -16.46
N ARG A 293 5.05 3.36 -15.21
CA ARG A 293 4.32 2.69 -14.11
C ARG A 293 3.50 3.64 -13.22
N GLY A 294 3.46 4.93 -13.55
CA GLY A 294 2.76 5.93 -12.73
C GLY A 294 3.45 6.26 -11.41
N LEU A 295 4.76 5.96 -11.28
CA LEU A 295 5.55 6.27 -10.08
C LEU A 295 6.14 7.69 -10.18
N PHE A 296 5.31 8.68 -10.45
CA PHE A 296 5.70 10.03 -10.87
C PHE A 296 6.68 10.73 -9.93
N ARG A 297 6.48 10.66 -8.61
CA ARG A 297 7.38 11.30 -7.63
C ARG A 297 8.78 10.70 -7.69
N LEU A 298 8.87 9.37 -7.67
CA LEU A 298 10.15 8.65 -7.73
C LEU A 298 10.85 8.86 -9.06
N ALA A 299 10.09 8.78 -10.17
CA ALA A 299 10.58 9.03 -11.51
C ALA A 299 11.15 10.45 -11.67
N GLY A 300 10.46 11.46 -11.11
CA GLY A 300 10.91 12.85 -11.12
C GLY A 300 12.22 13.05 -10.35
N MET A 301 12.38 12.40 -9.21
CA MET A 301 13.64 12.42 -8.46
C MET A 301 14.80 11.88 -9.30
N PHE A 302 14.62 10.75 -9.99
CA PHE A 302 15.69 10.13 -10.79
C PHE A 302 15.97 10.88 -12.11
N LYS A 303 14.99 11.58 -12.66
CA LYS A 303 15.18 12.41 -13.86
C LYS A 303 16.14 13.59 -13.61
N SER A 304 16.16 14.12 -12.40
CA SER A 304 17.03 15.24 -12.01
C SER A 304 18.42 14.82 -11.56
N VAL A 305 18.68 13.51 -11.40
CA VAL A 305 19.92 12.98 -10.87
C VAL A 305 20.90 12.69 -12.00
N SER A 306 22.08 13.31 -11.91
CA SER A 306 23.24 13.02 -12.75
C SER A 306 24.32 12.34 -11.92
N GLU A 307 25.09 11.45 -12.52
CA GLU A 307 26.26 10.84 -11.88
C GLU A 307 27.25 11.86 -11.32
N SER A 308 27.36 13.05 -11.95
CA SER A 308 28.19 14.16 -11.47
C SER A 308 27.79 14.72 -10.10
N HIS A 309 26.63 14.38 -9.59
CA HIS A 309 26.17 14.78 -8.26
C HIS A 309 26.73 13.89 -7.15
N PHE A 310 27.38 12.76 -7.50
CA PHE A 310 27.91 11.80 -6.54
C PHE A 310 29.43 11.66 -6.70
N PRO A 311 30.19 11.63 -5.57
CA PRO A 311 31.64 11.45 -5.62
C PRO A 311 32.05 10.06 -6.11
N THR A 312 31.18 9.04 -5.95
CA THR A 312 31.43 7.64 -6.32
C THR A 312 30.14 7.02 -6.87
N VAL A 313 30.30 5.95 -7.67
CA VAL A 313 29.17 5.15 -8.18
C VAL A 313 28.43 4.45 -7.03
N ASP A 314 29.13 4.05 -5.98
CA ASP A 314 28.51 3.49 -4.77
C ASP A 314 27.57 4.50 -4.10
N GLY A 315 27.94 5.79 -4.05
CA GLY A 315 27.05 6.86 -3.55
C GLY A 315 25.78 7.02 -4.38
N LEU A 316 25.89 6.91 -5.72
CA LEU A 316 24.72 6.87 -6.61
C LEU A 316 23.85 5.63 -6.35
N ARG A 317 24.48 4.46 -6.17
CA ARG A 317 23.82 3.18 -5.87
C ARG A 317 23.03 3.25 -4.56
N GLU A 318 23.67 3.75 -3.50
CA GLU A 318 23.02 3.95 -2.20
C GLU A 318 21.84 4.94 -2.29
N PHE A 319 22.02 6.04 -3.01
CA PHE A 319 20.96 7.02 -3.22
C PHE A 319 19.73 6.39 -3.91
N ILE A 320 19.93 5.63 -5.00
CA ILE A 320 18.84 4.97 -5.73
C ILE A 320 18.13 3.97 -4.82
N ALA A 321 18.88 3.12 -4.12
CA ALA A 321 18.33 2.11 -3.23
C ALA A 321 17.56 2.75 -2.05
N LYS A 322 18.10 3.81 -1.46
CA LYS A 322 17.46 4.56 -0.38
C LYS A 322 16.18 5.24 -0.86
N ALA A 323 16.21 5.92 -2.01
CA ALA A 323 15.05 6.59 -2.56
C ALA A 323 13.90 5.61 -2.87
N ILE A 324 14.22 4.42 -3.42
CA ILE A 324 13.24 3.36 -3.62
C ILE A 324 12.70 2.85 -2.28
N THR A 325 13.56 2.66 -1.27
CA THR A 325 13.16 2.24 0.07
C THR A 325 12.18 3.24 0.69
N GLU A 326 12.56 4.51 0.74
CA GLU A 326 11.72 5.60 1.30
C GLU A 326 10.39 5.71 0.56
N TYR A 327 10.41 5.62 -0.78
CA TYR A 327 9.18 5.63 -1.57
C TYR A 327 8.26 4.45 -1.21
N ARG A 328 8.80 3.22 -1.07
CA ARG A 328 8.04 2.03 -0.70
C ARG A 328 7.47 2.11 0.73
N ILE A 329 8.22 2.71 1.66
CA ILE A 329 7.76 2.97 3.02
C ILE A 329 6.58 3.96 2.98
N VAL A 330 6.75 5.13 2.34
CA VAL A 330 5.71 6.16 2.25
C VAL A 330 4.44 5.64 1.55
N GLN A 331 4.58 4.78 0.53
CA GLN A 331 3.43 4.17 -0.15
C GLN A 331 2.61 3.23 0.76
N GLY A 332 3.25 2.63 1.76
CA GLY A 332 2.59 1.78 2.75
C GLY A 332 1.95 2.54 3.90
N HIS A 333 2.30 3.82 4.09
CA HIS A 333 1.78 4.64 5.20
C HIS A 333 0.27 4.92 5.03
N GLY A 334 -0.50 4.70 6.09
CA GLY A 334 -1.95 4.96 6.12
C GLY A 334 -2.80 4.07 5.20
N VAL A 335 -2.19 3.10 4.53
CA VAL A 335 -2.86 2.21 3.58
C VAL A 335 -3.24 0.90 4.25
N VAL A 336 -4.50 0.46 4.06
CA VAL A 336 -4.89 -0.93 4.29
C VAL A 336 -4.62 -1.68 2.99
N ALA A 337 -3.49 -2.37 2.93
CA ALA A 337 -3.07 -3.08 1.74
C ALA A 337 -3.75 -4.46 1.64
N HIS A 338 -3.97 -4.95 0.43
CA HIS A 338 -4.25 -6.37 0.23
C HIS A 338 -2.97 -7.18 0.45
N PHE A 339 -3.06 -8.24 1.25
CA PHE A 339 -1.97 -9.18 1.40
C PHE A 339 -1.98 -10.19 0.27
N ASP A 340 -0.86 -10.31 -0.42
CA ASP A 340 -0.62 -11.33 -1.43
C ASP A 340 0.75 -11.95 -1.15
N ALA A 341 0.79 -13.27 -1.05
CA ALA A 341 2.00 -14.02 -0.69
C ALA A 341 3.19 -13.79 -1.64
N GLN A 342 2.93 -13.44 -2.91
CA GLN A 342 3.97 -13.22 -3.91
C GLN A 342 4.48 -11.77 -3.93
N THR A 343 3.60 -10.81 -3.64
CA THR A 343 3.87 -9.38 -3.77
C THR A 343 3.97 -8.65 -2.44
N TYR A 344 3.79 -9.35 -1.30
CA TYR A 344 3.83 -8.72 0.02
C TYR A 344 5.11 -7.89 0.23
N ASN A 345 4.89 -6.62 0.61
CA ASN A 345 5.95 -5.67 0.87
C ASN A 345 6.18 -5.54 2.39
N ARG A 346 7.39 -5.84 2.86
CA ARG A 346 7.76 -5.73 4.30
C ARG A 346 7.63 -4.33 4.88
N TYR A 347 7.47 -3.30 4.05
CA TYR A 347 7.24 -1.92 4.48
C TYR A 347 5.75 -1.57 4.64
N ILE A 348 4.85 -2.53 4.41
CA ILE A 348 3.43 -2.37 4.70
C ILE A 348 3.22 -2.55 6.20
N TRP A 349 2.61 -1.56 6.82
CA TRP A 349 2.33 -1.56 8.26
C TRP A 349 1.02 -2.24 8.60
N PHE A 350 0.04 -2.18 7.69
CA PHE A 350 -1.27 -2.75 7.88
C PHE A 350 -1.79 -3.40 6.59
N ALA A 351 -2.02 -4.70 6.63
CA ALA A 351 -2.54 -5.45 5.50
C ALA A 351 -3.75 -6.30 5.88
N ARG A 352 -4.64 -6.57 4.93
CA ARG A 352 -5.75 -7.51 5.07
C ARG A 352 -5.52 -8.76 4.21
N ILE A 353 -5.84 -9.91 4.77
CA ILE A 353 -5.92 -11.21 4.08
C ILE A 353 -7.41 -11.50 3.89
N GLY A 354 -7.87 -11.65 2.65
CA GLY A 354 -9.28 -11.84 2.29
C GLY A 354 -10.02 -10.55 1.94
N GLU A 355 -11.30 -10.71 1.58
CA GLU A 355 -12.15 -9.64 1.05
C GLU A 355 -13.28 -9.21 2.01
N GLY A 356 -13.47 -9.95 3.09
CA GLY A 356 -14.52 -9.71 4.06
C GLY A 356 -14.31 -8.46 4.93
N SER A 357 -15.17 -8.30 5.94
CA SER A 357 -15.06 -7.23 6.94
C SER A 357 -13.83 -7.43 7.84
N LEU A 358 -13.25 -6.33 8.30
CA LEU A 358 -12.10 -6.35 9.23
C LEU A 358 -12.52 -6.39 10.71
N GLY A 359 -13.79 -6.18 11.02
CA GLY A 359 -14.28 -6.03 12.39
C GLY A 359 -13.92 -4.70 13.05
N GLY A 360 -14.31 -4.51 14.29
CA GLY A 360 -14.18 -3.25 15.04
C GLY A 360 -12.74 -2.89 15.36
N LYS A 361 -12.02 -3.75 16.10
CA LYS A 361 -10.62 -3.49 16.49
C LYS A 361 -9.72 -3.20 15.31
N ALA A 362 -9.85 -3.99 14.22
CA ALA A 362 -9.04 -3.76 13.02
C ALA A 362 -9.36 -2.44 12.32
N ARG A 363 -10.64 -1.98 12.34
CA ARG A 363 -11.00 -0.64 11.83
C ARG A 363 -10.39 0.46 12.67
N GLY A 364 -10.39 0.32 14.00
CA GLY A 364 -9.72 1.26 14.91
C GLY A 364 -8.22 1.36 14.62
N LEU A 365 -7.56 0.23 14.36
CA LEU A 365 -6.14 0.18 14.00
C LEU A 365 -5.85 0.75 12.61
N ALA A 366 -6.72 0.50 11.62
CA ALA A 366 -6.62 1.14 10.30
C ALA A 366 -6.79 2.67 10.41
N PHE A 367 -7.67 3.13 11.30
CA PHE A 367 -7.83 4.53 11.60
C PHE A 367 -6.57 5.13 12.23
N ILE A 368 -5.95 4.46 13.24
CA ILE A 368 -4.66 4.87 13.81
C ILE A 368 -3.61 5.02 12.72
N ASN A 369 -3.47 4.01 11.86
CA ASN A 369 -2.50 4.01 10.76
C ASN A 369 -2.68 5.24 9.84
N ASN A 370 -3.92 5.57 9.48
CA ASN A 370 -4.25 6.76 8.68
C ASN A 370 -4.00 8.07 9.44
N MET A 371 -4.36 8.11 10.72
CA MET A 371 -4.18 9.27 11.59
C MET A 371 -2.68 9.59 11.76
N LEU A 372 -1.86 8.58 12.07
CA LEU A 372 -0.40 8.77 12.23
C LEU A 372 0.25 9.30 10.96
N GLN A 373 -0.19 8.84 9.78
CA GLN A 373 0.29 9.38 8.50
C GLN A 373 -0.08 10.85 8.33
N ARG A 374 -1.34 11.21 8.58
CA ARG A 374 -1.84 12.59 8.40
C ARG A 374 -1.07 13.61 9.23
N TYR A 375 -0.61 13.21 10.41
CA TYR A 375 0.10 14.06 11.35
C TYR A 375 1.61 13.83 11.40
N ASP A 376 2.14 13.04 10.45
CA ASP A 376 3.59 12.72 10.33
C ASP A 376 4.20 12.15 11.62
N LEU A 377 3.51 11.17 12.21
CA LEU A 377 3.89 10.57 13.49
C LEU A 377 4.44 9.14 13.36
N TYR A 378 4.60 8.63 12.15
CA TYR A 378 5.08 7.26 11.92
C TYR A 378 6.46 6.97 12.48
N ASP A 379 7.37 7.95 12.45
CA ASP A 379 8.72 7.81 13.00
C ASP A 379 8.74 7.76 14.53
N LYS A 380 7.60 8.05 15.17
CA LYS A 380 7.47 8.09 16.62
C LYS A 380 6.59 6.96 17.17
N TYR A 381 5.66 6.43 16.37
CA TYR A 381 4.64 5.48 16.81
C TYR A 381 4.47 4.34 15.82
N GLU A 382 4.70 3.11 16.26
CA GLU A 382 4.52 1.89 15.47
C GLU A 382 3.19 1.19 15.80
N GLY A 383 2.64 0.43 14.85
CA GLY A 383 1.34 -0.23 14.98
C GLY A 383 1.28 -1.63 14.32
N VAL A 384 0.11 -2.05 13.97
CA VAL A 384 -0.34 -3.38 13.55
C VAL A 384 0.19 -3.83 12.18
N LYS A 385 0.29 -5.13 11.99
CA LYS A 385 0.79 -5.77 10.76
C LYS A 385 -0.29 -6.35 9.84
N VAL A 386 -1.14 -7.28 10.29
CA VAL A 386 -2.04 -8.04 9.40
C VAL A 386 -3.39 -8.34 10.04
N VAL A 387 -4.46 -8.34 9.23
CA VAL A 387 -5.81 -8.77 9.63
C VAL A 387 -6.34 -9.83 8.67
N VAL A 388 -6.79 -10.97 9.22
CA VAL A 388 -7.57 -11.97 8.48
C VAL A 388 -9.03 -11.56 8.51
N ALA A 389 -9.63 -11.32 7.32
CA ALA A 389 -10.99 -10.82 7.18
C ALA A 389 -12.05 -11.92 7.43
N THR A 390 -13.30 -11.49 7.62
CA THR A 390 -14.41 -12.37 8.03
C THR A 390 -14.84 -13.41 7.01
N ASP A 391 -14.51 -13.27 5.74
CA ASP A 391 -14.80 -14.26 4.69
C ASP A 391 -14.08 -15.58 4.94
N TYR A 392 -12.87 -15.55 5.47
CA TYR A 392 -12.15 -16.75 5.89
C TYR A 392 -12.77 -17.45 7.11
N PHE A 393 -13.39 -16.71 8.02
CA PHE A 393 -14.19 -17.29 9.10
C PHE A 393 -15.40 -18.06 8.55
N ASP A 394 -16.17 -17.42 7.68
CA ASP A 394 -17.33 -18.03 7.03
C ASP A 394 -16.93 -19.29 6.23
N GLN A 395 -15.83 -19.19 5.48
CA GLN A 395 -15.29 -20.30 4.70
C GLN A 395 -14.84 -21.46 5.63
N PHE A 396 -14.10 -21.14 6.69
CA PHE A 396 -13.61 -22.14 7.64
C PHE A 396 -14.77 -22.92 8.30
N VAL A 397 -15.81 -22.25 8.78
CA VAL A 397 -16.99 -22.85 9.38
C VAL A 397 -17.72 -23.75 8.38
N ARG A 398 -17.90 -23.28 7.15
CA ARG A 398 -18.59 -24.00 6.08
C ARG A 398 -17.80 -25.22 5.61
N ASP A 399 -16.52 -25.06 5.27
CA ASP A 399 -15.70 -26.12 4.66
C ASP A 399 -15.45 -27.30 5.63
N ASN A 400 -15.48 -27.05 6.94
CA ASN A 400 -15.36 -28.07 7.97
C ASN A 400 -16.73 -28.54 8.52
N GLY A 401 -17.84 -28.00 8.02
CA GLY A 401 -19.19 -28.39 8.45
C GLY A 401 -19.48 -28.11 9.93
N LEU A 402 -18.84 -27.12 10.56
CA LEU A 402 -18.87 -26.88 12.02
C LEU A 402 -20.23 -26.46 12.56
N MET A 403 -21.23 -26.23 11.69
CA MET A 403 -22.59 -25.87 12.12
C MET A 403 -23.22 -26.91 13.03
N TYR A 404 -22.81 -28.18 12.96
CA TYR A 404 -23.33 -29.23 13.83
C TYR A 404 -22.93 -28.98 15.30
N VAL A 405 -21.66 -28.65 15.57
CA VAL A 405 -21.19 -28.39 16.95
C VAL A 405 -21.64 -27.03 17.46
N ILE A 406 -21.75 -26.04 16.55
CA ILE A 406 -22.25 -24.69 16.89
C ILE A 406 -23.70 -24.74 17.40
N ASN A 407 -24.54 -25.57 16.78
CA ASN A 407 -25.96 -25.71 17.13
C ASN A 407 -26.22 -26.79 18.19
N ALA A 408 -25.22 -27.58 18.57
CA ALA A 408 -25.34 -28.58 19.62
C ALA A 408 -25.26 -27.96 21.03
N ASP A 409 -25.85 -28.63 22.00
CA ASP A 409 -25.70 -28.28 23.42
C ASP A 409 -24.46 -28.96 24.00
N VAL A 410 -23.29 -28.47 23.60
CA VAL A 410 -21.99 -29.02 24.00
C VAL A 410 -21.19 -27.96 24.76
N GLY A 411 -20.23 -28.43 25.57
CA GLY A 411 -19.39 -27.55 26.39
C GLY A 411 -18.32 -26.80 25.55
N ASP A 412 -17.79 -25.69 26.10
CA ASP A 412 -16.80 -24.84 25.44
C ASP A 412 -15.52 -25.59 25.08
N GLU A 413 -15.10 -26.60 25.88
CA GLU A 413 -13.93 -27.45 25.60
C GLU A 413 -14.12 -28.30 24.35
N GLU A 414 -15.32 -28.82 24.13
CA GLU A 414 -15.65 -29.60 22.93
C GLU A 414 -15.67 -28.71 21.71
N ILE A 415 -16.27 -27.50 21.77
CA ILE A 415 -16.23 -26.50 20.72
C ILE A 415 -14.78 -26.16 20.36
N LEU A 416 -13.95 -25.85 21.34
CA LEU A 416 -12.54 -25.52 21.11
C LEU A 416 -11.79 -26.68 20.43
N SER A 417 -12.02 -27.92 20.90
CA SER A 417 -11.38 -29.13 20.36
C SER A 417 -11.74 -29.34 18.89
N GLU A 418 -13.03 -29.22 18.51
CA GLU A 418 -13.50 -29.37 17.15
C GLU A 418 -12.95 -28.29 16.21
N PHE A 419 -12.93 -27.03 16.67
CA PHE A 419 -12.35 -25.93 15.89
C PHE A 419 -10.85 -26.11 15.70
N VAL A 420 -10.09 -26.45 16.74
CA VAL A 420 -8.64 -26.63 16.68
C VAL A 420 -8.24 -27.81 15.79
N SER A 421 -9.02 -28.90 15.78
CA SER A 421 -8.78 -30.08 14.94
C SER A 421 -9.13 -29.84 13.47
N SER A 422 -9.99 -28.90 13.16
CA SER A 422 -10.43 -28.53 11.81
C SER A 422 -9.31 -27.92 10.97
N ARG A 423 -9.47 -27.92 9.63
CA ARG A 423 -8.44 -27.42 8.69
C ARG A 423 -8.75 -25.98 8.24
N LEU A 424 -7.74 -25.12 8.32
CA LEU A 424 -7.82 -23.79 7.71
C LEU A 424 -7.85 -23.90 6.18
N PRO A 425 -8.52 -22.96 5.48
CA PRO A 425 -8.47 -22.87 4.01
C PRO A 425 -7.03 -22.79 3.49
N GLU A 426 -6.71 -23.51 2.42
CA GLU A 426 -5.34 -23.61 1.90
C GLU A 426 -4.78 -22.25 1.46
N THR A 427 -5.61 -21.40 0.87
CA THR A 427 -5.24 -20.03 0.49
C THR A 427 -4.80 -19.23 1.73
N LEU A 428 -5.56 -19.28 2.81
CA LEU A 428 -5.19 -18.62 4.07
C LEU A 428 -3.88 -19.18 4.64
N VAL A 429 -3.69 -20.51 4.59
CA VAL A 429 -2.45 -21.15 5.07
C VAL A 429 -1.23 -20.64 4.30
N ASN A 430 -1.34 -20.49 2.97
CA ASN A 430 -0.28 -19.98 2.12
C ASN A 430 0.05 -18.51 2.43
N ASP A 431 -0.96 -17.68 2.63
CA ASP A 431 -0.78 -16.28 3.01
C ASP A 431 -0.16 -16.12 4.40
N LEU A 432 -0.63 -16.90 5.39
CA LEU A 432 -0.05 -16.92 6.73
C LEU A 432 1.41 -17.41 6.71
N ARG A 433 1.75 -18.39 5.88
CA ARG A 433 3.13 -18.86 5.68
C ARG A 433 4.03 -17.76 5.12
N ALA A 434 3.56 -17.02 4.13
CA ALA A 434 4.30 -15.89 3.58
C ALA A 434 4.45 -14.75 4.61
N TYR A 435 3.42 -14.48 5.40
CA TYR A 435 3.46 -13.49 6.48
C TYR A 435 4.48 -13.85 7.57
N ILE A 436 4.52 -15.10 8.03
CA ILE A 436 5.45 -15.58 9.06
C ILE A 436 6.92 -15.28 8.71
N ARG A 437 7.27 -15.31 7.43
CA ARG A 437 8.64 -14.99 6.96
C ARG A 437 9.05 -13.53 7.18
N THR A 438 8.08 -12.66 7.41
CA THR A 438 8.33 -11.23 7.66
C THR A 438 8.32 -10.87 9.15
N VAL A 439 7.90 -11.81 10.00
CA VAL A 439 7.73 -11.61 11.44
C VAL A 439 9.07 -11.75 12.16
N SER A 440 9.42 -10.79 13.00
CA SER A 440 10.67 -10.77 13.77
C SER A 440 10.51 -11.13 15.25
N GLY A 441 9.31 -10.97 15.80
CA GLY A 441 9.01 -11.16 17.22
C GLY A 441 7.83 -12.08 17.51
N PRO A 442 7.43 -12.21 18.78
CA PRO A 442 6.21 -12.91 19.19
C PRO A 442 4.96 -12.22 18.64
N LEU A 443 3.87 -12.97 18.47
CA LEU A 443 2.62 -12.47 17.91
C LEU A 443 1.47 -12.50 18.91
N ALA A 444 0.62 -11.48 18.88
CA ALA A 444 -0.70 -11.44 19.50
C ALA A 444 -1.77 -11.67 18.43
N ILE A 445 -2.65 -12.63 18.68
CA ILE A 445 -3.76 -13.03 17.83
C ILE A 445 -5.04 -12.63 18.54
N ARG A 446 -5.66 -11.56 18.03
CA ARG A 446 -6.79 -10.88 18.69
C ARG A 446 -8.06 -11.02 17.88
N SER A 447 -9.17 -11.21 18.56
CA SER A 447 -10.51 -11.11 17.99
C SER A 447 -10.77 -9.71 17.43
N SER A 448 -11.54 -9.62 16.34
CA SER A 448 -12.03 -8.37 15.80
C SER A 448 -13.41 -8.58 15.17
N SER A 449 -14.44 -8.51 16.00
CA SER A 449 -15.82 -8.62 15.53
C SER A 449 -16.45 -7.26 15.24
N LYS A 450 -17.60 -7.28 14.57
CA LYS A 450 -18.39 -6.07 14.32
C LYS A 450 -18.96 -5.48 15.62
N LEU A 451 -19.25 -6.32 16.59
CA LEU A 451 -19.93 -5.96 17.84
C LEU A 451 -18.95 -5.46 18.93
N GLU A 452 -17.66 -5.81 18.85
CA GLU A 452 -16.68 -5.46 19.90
C GLU A 452 -16.53 -3.98 20.17
N ASP A 453 -16.67 -3.13 19.13
CA ASP A 453 -16.59 -1.67 19.26
C ASP A 453 -17.93 -0.97 19.05
N SER A 454 -19.03 -1.66 19.41
CA SER A 454 -20.35 -1.05 19.39
C SER A 454 -20.45 0.02 20.48
N HIS A 455 -20.79 1.27 20.09
CA HIS A 455 -20.97 2.38 21.02
C HIS A 455 -22.12 2.17 22.04
N TYR A 456 -23.07 1.30 21.71
CA TYR A 456 -24.26 1.07 22.55
C TYR A 456 -24.10 -0.11 23.51
N GLN A 457 -23.30 -1.10 23.15
CA GLN A 457 -23.12 -2.32 23.93
C GLN A 457 -21.69 -2.86 23.68
N PRO A 458 -20.68 -2.44 24.46
CA PRO A 458 -19.31 -2.85 24.22
C PRO A 458 -19.08 -4.34 24.58
N PHE A 459 -18.54 -5.10 23.65
CA PHE A 459 -18.16 -6.52 23.78
C PHE A 459 -16.71 -6.70 24.30
N ALA A 460 -16.19 -5.72 25.04
CA ALA A 460 -14.79 -5.78 25.48
C ALA A 460 -14.53 -6.98 26.42
N GLY A 461 -13.50 -7.77 26.11
CA GLY A 461 -13.05 -8.89 26.95
C GLY A 461 -13.89 -10.15 26.86
N ILE A 462 -14.87 -10.25 25.94
CA ILE A 462 -15.71 -11.44 25.76
C ILE A 462 -15.03 -12.49 24.88
N TYR A 463 -14.34 -12.04 23.83
CA TYR A 463 -13.62 -12.93 22.92
C TYR A 463 -12.13 -13.03 23.29
N SER A 464 -11.56 -14.18 22.97
CA SER A 464 -10.20 -14.54 23.39
C SER A 464 -9.10 -13.80 22.60
N THR A 465 -7.97 -13.59 23.27
CA THR A 465 -6.71 -13.09 22.70
C THR A 465 -5.58 -14.05 23.07
N TYR A 466 -4.95 -14.65 22.07
CA TYR A 466 -3.83 -15.55 22.30
C TYR A 466 -2.51 -14.89 21.90
N MET A 467 -1.45 -15.16 22.69
CA MET A 467 -0.10 -14.74 22.34
C MET A 467 0.76 -15.97 22.08
N ILE A 468 1.57 -15.95 21.03
CA ILE A 468 2.43 -17.05 20.62
C ILE A 468 3.89 -16.60 20.56
N PRO A 469 4.85 -17.46 20.99
CA PRO A 469 6.27 -17.18 20.87
C PRO A 469 6.71 -17.26 19.41
N LYS A 470 7.79 -16.55 19.06
CA LYS A 470 8.48 -16.71 17.78
C LYS A 470 9.32 -18.00 17.81
N THR A 471 9.32 -18.71 16.69
CA THR A 471 10.23 -19.83 16.43
C THR A 471 10.77 -19.74 15.01
N ASP A 472 12.04 -20.16 14.81
CA ASP A 472 12.68 -20.15 13.49
C ASP A 472 12.19 -21.28 12.59
N ASN A 473 11.53 -22.30 13.17
CA ASN A 473 10.89 -23.35 12.39
C ASN A 473 9.54 -22.86 11.84
N GLU A 474 9.52 -22.58 10.51
CA GLU A 474 8.34 -22.06 9.80
C GLU A 474 7.09 -22.93 9.99
N ASP A 475 7.21 -24.26 9.93
CA ASP A 475 6.08 -25.17 10.09
C ASP A 475 5.57 -25.20 11.55
N GLN A 476 6.47 -25.07 12.52
CA GLN A 476 6.08 -24.94 13.91
C GLN A 476 5.36 -23.61 14.16
N MET A 477 5.90 -22.51 13.64
CA MET A 477 5.28 -21.19 13.76
C MET A 477 3.90 -21.15 13.12
N LEU A 478 3.75 -21.75 11.92
CA LEU A 478 2.47 -21.86 11.23
C LEU A 478 1.45 -22.69 12.01
N ARG A 479 1.89 -23.80 12.65
CA ARG A 479 1.02 -24.61 13.52
C ARG A 479 0.55 -23.82 14.74
N LEU A 480 1.45 -23.05 15.40
CA LEU A 480 1.08 -22.22 16.55
C LEU A 480 0.08 -21.14 16.15
N LEU A 481 0.38 -20.41 15.06
CA LEU A 481 -0.48 -19.36 14.54
C LEU A 481 -1.85 -19.92 14.11
N GLY A 482 -1.88 -21.03 13.38
CA GLY A 482 -3.12 -21.67 12.95
C GLY A 482 -3.98 -22.16 14.13
N LYS A 483 -3.37 -22.69 15.20
CA LYS A 483 -4.10 -23.05 16.42
C LYS A 483 -4.70 -21.82 17.09
N ALA A 484 -3.93 -20.73 17.24
CA ALA A 484 -4.41 -19.50 17.86
C ALA A 484 -5.56 -18.86 17.05
N VAL A 485 -5.47 -18.78 15.72
CA VAL A 485 -6.56 -18.29 14.85
C VAL A 485 -7.83 -19.11 15.03
N LYS A 486 -7.73 -20.45 15.04
CA LYS A 486 -8.87 -21.36 15.24
C LYS A 486 -9.47 -21.23 16.62
N SER A 487 -8.65 -20.99 17.65
CA SER A 487 -9.13 -20.75 19.03
C SER A 487 -9.87 -19.42 19.15
N VAL A 488 -9.42 -18.37 18.46
CA VAL A 488 -10.17 -17.10 18.37
C VAL A 488 -11.50 -17.32 17.65
N TYR A 489 -11.54 -18.09 16.57
CA TYR A 489 -12.79 -18.43 15.89
C TYR A 489 -13.77 -19.20 16.80
N ALA A 490 -13.27 -20.16 17.59
CA ALA A 490 -14.08 -20.93 18.55
C ALA A 490 -14.72 -20.04 19.62
N SER A 491 -14.01 -18.98 20.08
CA SER A 491 -14.45 -18.11 21.17
C SER A 491 -15.77 -17.37 20.88
N VAL A 492 -16.16 -17.24 19.61
CA VAL A 492 -17.48 -16.70 19.21
C VAL A 492 -18.63 -17.52 19.81
N TYR A 493 -18.41 -18.83 19.94
CA TYR A 493 -19.44 -19.80 20.31
C TYR A 493 -19.35 -20.29 21.76
N PHE A 494 -18.45 -19.74 22.56
CA PHE A 494 -18.37 -20.07 23.98
C PHE A 494 -19.59 -19.59 24.79
N ALA A 495 -19.90 -20.21 25.88
CA ALA A 495 -21.08 -19.94 26.69
C ALA A 495 -21.19 -18.44 27.06
N ALA A 496 -20.09 -17.81 27.49
CA ALA A 496 -20.07 -16.37 27.80
C ALA A 496 -20.43 -15.49 26.61
N SER A 497 -19.88 -15.79 25.43
CA SER A 497 -20.16 -15.07 24.17
C SER A 497 -21.61 -15.25 23.75
N ARG A 498 -22.12 -16.49 23.75
CA ARG A 498 -23.51 -16.81 23.43
C ARG A 498 -24.49 -16.09 24.36
N ALA A 499 -24.26 -16.14 25.68
CA ALA A 499 -25.12 -15.48 26.68
C ALA A 499 -25.15 -13.95 26.45
N TYR A 500 -24.01 -13.35 26.14
CA TYR A 500 -23.92 -11.90 25.89
C TYR A 500 -24.63 -11.50 24.58
N ILE A 501 -24.44 -12.25 23.50
CA ILE A 501 -25.10 -12.01 22.21
C ILE A 501 -26.62 -12.09 22.39
N GLN A 502 -27.12 -13.10 23.10
CA GLN A 502 -28.54 -13.25 23.40
C GLN A 502 -29.09 -12.07 24.22
N ALA A 503 -28.33 -11.61 25.23
CA ALA A 503 -28.72 -10.45 26.06
C ALA A 503 -28.73 -9.14 25.28
N SER A 504 -27.94 -9.02 24.21
CA SER A 504 -27.84 -7.81 23.38
C SER A 504 -28.84 -7.76 22.21
N SER A 505 -29.76 -8.73 22.10
CA SER A 505 -30.74 -8.86 21.00
C SER A 505 -30.11 -9.02 19.61
N ASN A 506 -28.84 -9.41 19.51
CA ASN A 506 -28.17 -9.72 18.27
C ASN A 506 -28.35 -11.21 17.91
N LEU A 507 -28.24 -11.55 16.62
CA LEU A 507 -28.32 -12.93 16.16
C LEU A 507 -26.91 -13.54 16.11
N LEU A 508 -26.72 -14.69 16.74
CA LEU A 508 -25.46 -15.42 16.71
C LEU A 508 -25.00 -15.75 15.27
N SER A 509 -25.95 -15.96 14.34
CA SER A 509 -25.69 -16.23 12.94
C SER A 509 -25.15 -15.02 12.14
N GLU A 510 -25.31 -13.82 12.68
CA GLU A 510 -24.82 -12.57 12.07
C GLU A 510 -23.45 -12.18 12.61
N GLU A 511 -23.00 -12.80 13.70
CA GLU A 511 -21.69 -12.52 14.27
C GLU A 511 -20.60 -13.21 13.47
N LYS A 512 -19.67 -12.42 12.98
CA LYS A 512 -18.54 -12.85 12.15
C LYS A 512 -17.23 -12.36 12.76
N MET A 513 -16.22 -13.22 12.70
CA MET A 513 -14.94 -12.95 13.36
C MET A 513 -13.85 -12.69 12.32
N ALA A 514 -13.28 -11.48 12.34
CA ALA A 514 -11.96 -11.22 11.78
C ALA A 514 -10.90 -11.41 12.87
N VAL A 515 -9.66 -11.66 12.46
CA VAL A 515 -8.54 -11.90 13.38
C VAL A 515 -7.42 -10.91 13.11
N VAL A 516 -7.08 -10.09 14.11
CA VAL A 516 -5.93 -9.19 14.09
C VAL A 516 -4.69 -9.96 14.52
N ILE A 517 -3.65 -9.96 13.72
CA ILE A 517 -2.35 -10.55 14.01
C ILE A 517 -1.33 -9.41 14.05
N GLN A 518 -0.74 -9.17 15.21
CA GLN A 518 0.20 -8.08 15.44
C GLN A 518 1.40 -8.52 16.26
N ASP A 519 2.53 -7.84 16.10
CA ASP A 519 3.69 -8.04 16.94
C ASP A 519 3.37 -7.68 18.39
N VAL A 520 3.86 -8.46 19.33
CA VAL A 520 3.82 -8.10 20.76
C VAL A 520 4.89 -7.05 21.03
N CYS A 521 4.50 -5.90 21.57
CA CYS A 521 5.46 -4.89 22.02
C CYS A 521 6.21 -5.39 23.26
N GLY A 522 7.50 -5.15 23.32
CA GLY A 522 8.32 -5.52 24.48
C GLY A 522 9.74 -5.93 24.12
N THR A 523 10.44 -6.44 25.13
CA THR A 523 11.77 -7.02 25.02
C THR A 523 11.85 -8.38 25.70
N GLU A 524 12.77 -9.20 25.22
CA GLU A 524 13.09 -10.47 25.86
C GLU A 524 13.94 -10.23 27.11
N ASP A 525 13.54 -10.83 28.22
CA ASP A 525 14.32 -10.92 29.44
C ASP A 525 14.13 -12.29 30.09
N SER A 526 15.22 -13.03 30.28
CA SER A 526 15.26 -14.33 31.00
C SER A 526 14.31 -15.40 30.42
N GLY A 527 14.09 -15.40 29.07
CA GLY A 527 13.21 -16.34 28.38
C GLY A 527 11.72 -15.95 28.41
N TYR A 528 11.42 -14.73 28.80
CA TYR A 528 10.07 -14.13 28.78
C TYR A 528 10.08 -12.84 27.94
N PHE A 529 8.91 -12.50 27.37
CA PHE A 529 8.74 -11.31 26.54
C PHE A 529 7.62 -10.44 27.09
N PHE A 530 7.90 -9.15 27.32
CA PHE A 530 6.94 -8.20 27.85
C PHE A 530 7.39 -6.74 27.65
N PRO A 531 6.45 -5.78 27.54
CA PRO A 531 6.77 -4.36 27.51
C PRO A 531 7.16 -3.85 28.90
N THR A 532 7.89 -2.74 28.95
CA THR A 532 8.16 -2.05 30.23
C THR A 532 6.88 -1.53 30.86
N ILE A 533 5.97 -1.00 30.04
CA ILE A 533 4.67 -0.48 30.49
C ILE A 533 3.60 -0.94 29.51
N SER A 534 2.44 -1.28 30.04
CA SER A 534 1.20 -1.33 29.29
C SER A 534 0.15 -0.46 29.98
N GLY A 535 -0.80 0.06 29.23
CA GLY A 535 -1.81 0.91 29.81
C GLY A 535 -3.03 1.13 28.94
N VAL A 536 -4.04 1.71 29.58
CA VAL A 536 -5.26 2.20 28.95
C VAL A 536 -5.43 3.64 29.34
N ALA A 537 -5.58 4.52 28.35
CA ALA A 537 -5.85 5.93 28.51
C ALA A 537 -7.26 6.25 27.99
N ARG A 538 -8.02 7.05 28.74
CA ARG A 538 -9.34 7.54 28.37
C ARG A 538 -9.35 9.05 28.36
N SER A 539 -9.96 9.64 27.37
CA SER A 539 -10.10 11.10 27.28
C SER A 539 -11.13 11.67 28.27
N LEU A 540 -12.04 10.83 28.76
CA LEU A 540 -13.02 11.23 29.77
C LEU A 540 -12.72 10.56 31.10
N ASN A 541 -12.47 11.39 32.14
CA ASN A 541 -12.29 10.95 33.52
C ASN A 541 -13.63 11.05 34.27
N PHE A 542 -14.30 9.93 34.53
CA PHE A 542 -15.59 9.89 35.25
C PHE A 542 -15.46 10.17 36.75
N TYR A 543 -14.26 10.06 37.33
CA TYR A 543 -13.99 10.21 38.76
C TYR A 543 -12.76 11.11 38.97
N PRO A 544 -12.85 12.40 38.66
CA PRO A 544 -11.74 13.33 38.89
C PRO A 544 -11.41 13.51 40.36
N ILE A 545 -10.14 13.71 40.68
CA ILE A 545 -9.61 13.80 42.04
C ILE A 545 -8.91 15.15 42.24
N GLY A 546 -9.24 15.85 43.32
CA GLY A 546 -8.64 17.16 43.61
C GLY A 546 -8.99 18.21 42.53
N ASP A 547 -7.98 18.75 41.87
CA ASP A 547 -8.13 19.79 40.82
C ASP A 547 -8.40 19.22 39.42
N GLU A 548 -8.45 17.88 39.26
CA GLU A 548 -8.73 17.23 37.99
C GLU A 548 -10.13 17.59 37.48
N GLN A 549 -10.25 17.72 36.15
CA GLN A 549 -11.52 17.89 35.45
C GLN A 549 -11.83 16.65 34.61
N PRO A 550 -13.11 16.35 34.29
CA PRO A 550 -13.47 15.20 33.46
C PRO A 550 -12.71 15.12 32.11
N GLN A 551 -12.46 16.27 31.47
CA GLN A 551 -11.74 16.37 30.19
C GLN A 551 -10.20 16.28 30.31
N ASP A 552 -9.65 16.21 31.51
CA ASP A 552 -8.19 16.04 31.68
C ASP A 552 -7.71 14.61 31.39
N GLY A 553 -8.68 13.68 31.18
CA GLY A 553 -8.42 12.29 30.93
C GLY A 553 -7.94 11.49 32.13
N ILE A 554 -7.81 10.19 31.93
CA ILE A 554 -7.38 9.23 32.95
C ILE A 554 -6.56 8.12 32.32
N VAL A 555 -5.51 7.66 32.99
CA VAL A 555 -4.62 6.58 32.55
C VAL A 555 -4.46 5.55 33.65
N ASN A 556 -4.54 4.27 33.28
CA ASN A 556 -4.17 3.14 34.11
C ASN A 556 -2.90 2.50 33.54
N LEU A 557 -1.86 2.37 34.38
CA LEU A 557 -0.57 1.76 34.01
C LEU A 557 -0.33 0.46 34.74
N ALA A 558 0.29 -0.49 34.03
CA ALA A 558 0.84 -1.71 34.58
C ALA A 558 2.25 -1.99 34.04
N PHE A 559 3.09 -2.60 34.82
CA PHE A 559 4.35 -3.23 34.45
C PHE A 559 4.07 -4.59 33.81
N GLY A 560 4.65 -4.90 32.68
CA GLY A 560 4.43 -6.13 31.94
C GLY A 560 3.28 -6.05 30.91
N LEU A 561 2.73 -7.19 30.52
CA LEU A 561 1.65 -7.28 29.52
C LEU A 561 0.34 -6.66 30.02
N GLY A 562 -0.44 -6.09 29.12
CA GLY A 562 -1.66 -5.32 29.39
C GLY A 562 -2.84 -6.12 29.95
N LYS A 563 -2.74 -7.44 30.06
CA LYS A 563 -3.81 -8.30 30.60
C LYS A 563 -4.28 -7.82 31.97
N LEU A 564 -3.36 -7.44 32.85
CA LEU A 564 -3.70 -6.94 34.18
C LEU A 564 -4.58 -5.67 34.14
N VAL A 565 -4.34 -4.78 33.16
CA VAL A 565 -5.13 -3.55 33.01
C VAL A 565 -6.53 -3.88 32.51
N VAL A 566 -6.64 -4.78 31.52
CA VAL A 566 -7.91 -5.17 30.90
C VAL A 566 -8.80 -5.94 31.90
N GLU A 567 -8.23 -6.81 32.71
CA GLU A 567 -8.96 -7.58 33.75
C GLU A 567 -9.33 -6.75 34.98
N GLY A 568 -8.95 -5.47 35.04
CA GLY A 568 -9.28 -4.61 36.19
C GLY A 568 -8.46 -4.92 37.44
N GLY A 569 -7.24 -5.44 37.28
CA GLY A 569 -6.30 -5.69 38.39
C GLY A 569 -5.77 -4.39 38.99
N LEU A 570 -4.93 -4.53 40.04
CA LEU A 570 -4.29 -3.38 40.68
C LEU A 570 -3.30 -2.71 39.73
N THR A 571 -3.68 -1.55 39.18
CA THR A 571 -2.90 -0.72 38.27
C THR A 571 -2.69 0.66 38.87
N LEU A 572 -1.66 1.39 38.44
CA LEU A 572 -1.47 2.77 38.89
C LEU A 572 -2.36 3.70 38.03
N ARG A 573 -3.11 4.59 38.69
CA ARG A 573 -4.02 5.54 38.09
C ARG A 573 -3.49 6.96 38.18
N PHE A 574 -3.45 7.69 37.04
CA PHE A 574 -3.09 9.12 37.04
C PHE A 574 -3.82 9.88 35.93
N SER A 575 -3.93 11.21 36.06
CA SER A 575 -4.37 12.09 34.98
C SER A 575 -3.17 12.57 34.15
N PRO A 576 -3.21 12.53 32.78
CA PRO A 576 -2.12 13.05 31.94
C PRO A 576 -1.77 14.51 32.21
N ARG A 577 -2.75 15.33 32.60
CA ARG A 577 -2.56 16.73 32.96
C ARG A 577 -1.84 16.92 34.30
N TYR A 578 -2.02 15.98 35.23
CA TYR A 578 -1.46 16.03 36.59
C TYR A 578 -0.67 14.75 36.93
N PRO A 579 0.40 14.41 36.17
CA PRO A 579 1.05 13.09 36.29
C PRO A 579 1.73 12.85 37.65
N ARG A 580 2.00 13.90 38.41
CA ARG A 580 2.59 13.80 39.76
C ARG A 580 1.55 13.60 40.86
N ASN A 581 0.26 13.87 40.57
CA ASN A 581 -0.81 13.76 41.56
C ASN A 581 -1.42 12.35 41.52
N VAL A 582 -0.73 11.39 42.11
CA VAL A 582 -1.18 9.97 42.16
C VAL A 582 -1.72 9.65 43.53
N LEU A 583 -3.04 9.45 43.66
CA LEU A 583 -3.68 9.18 44.94
C LEU A 583 -3.08 7.97 45.63
N GLN A 584 -2.82 6.91 44.90
CA GLN A 584 -2.25 5.65 45.43
C GLN A 584 -0.85 5.82 46.02
N LEU A 585 -0.15 6.89 45.67
CA LEU A 585 1.19 7.22 46.17
C LEU A 585 1.20 8.38 47.19
N SER A 586 0.02 8.89 47.56
CA SER A 586 -0.09 10.03 48.49
C SER A 586 0.34 9.71 49.92
N THR A 587 0.21 8.46 50.33
CA THR A 587 0.73 7.97 51.62
C THR A 587 1.45 6.64 51.44
N THR A 588 2.36 6.33 52.35
CA THR A 588 3.09 5.04 52.33
C THR A 588 2.16 3.85 52.45
N GLU A 589 1.10 3.97 53.25
CA GLU A 589 0.10 2.92 53.47
C GLU A 589 -0.66 2.59 52.19
N LEU A 590 -1.13 3.64 51.47
CA LEU A 590 -1.80 3.48 50.17
C LEU A 590 -0.84 2.87 49.14
N ALA A 591 0.41 3.33 49.06
CA ALA A 591 1.39 2.81 48.14
C ALA A 591 1.68 1.32 48.35
N LEU A 592 1.71 0.86 49.59
CA LEU A 592 1.92 -0.57 49.94
C LEU A 592 0.68 -1.43 49.69
N ARG A 593 -0.53 -0.85 49.78
CA ARG A 593 -1.81 -1.55 49.60
C ARG A 593 -2.29 -1.56 48.15
N ASP A 594 -2.24 -0.45 47.46
CA ASP A 594 -2.98 -0.18 46.21
C ASP A 594 -2.11 -0.13 44.95
N THR A 595 -0.81 -0.50 45.04
CA THR A 595 0.06 -0.66 43.90
C THR A 595 0.07 -2.11 43.38
N GLN A 596 0.53 -2.26 42.15
CA GLN A 596 0.60 -3.53 41.43
C GLN A 596 1.37 -4.60 42.21
N ARG A 597 0.79 -5.80 42.32
CA ARG A 597 1.38 -6.94 43.07
C ARG A 597 1.93 -8.03 42.18
N GLU A 598 1.47 -8.12 40.94
CA GLU A 598 1.79 -9.17 39.97
C GLU A 598 1.88 -8.63 38.57
N MET A 599 2.61 -9.32 37.72
CA MET A 599 2.73 -8.98 36.30
C MET A 599 2.58 -10.23 35.42
N TYR A 600 2.22 -10.02 34.17
CA TYR A 600 2.18 -11.05 33.13
C TYR A 600 3.30 -10.86 32.14
N ALA A 601 3.92 -11.97 31.70
CA ALA A 601 4.91 -12.02 30.63
C ALA A 601 4.63 -13.23 29.72
N LEU A 602 4.92 -13.11 28.43
CA LEU A 602 4.78 -14.20 27.48
C LEU A 602 5.96 -15.19 27.66
N ASN A 603 5.66 -16.48 27.83
CA ASN A 603 6.68 -17.52 27.78
C ASN A 603 7.15 -17.75 26.35
N LEU A 604 8.46 -17.64 26.11
CA LEU A 604 9.07 -17.78 24.79
C LEU A 604 9.38 -19.23 24.37
N ARG A 605 8.97 -20.25 25.13
CA ARG A 605 9.21 -21.65 24.80
C ARG A 605 8.08 -22.22 23.94
N PRO A 606 8.30 -22.46 22.64
CA PRO A 606 7.24 -22.89 21.70
C PRO A 606 6.68 -24.29 22.03
N GLU A 607 7.49 -25.15 22.68
CA GLU A 607 7.11 -26.49 23.09
C GLU A 607 6.13 -26.52 24.28
N GLU A 608 6.10 -25.46 25.08
CA GLU A 608 5.19 -25.31 26.21
C GLU A 608 3.83 -24.68 25.81
N PHE A 609 3.67 -24.24 24.54
CA PHE A 609 2.43 -23.64 24.07
C PHE A 609 1.25 -24.61 24.13
N LYS A 610 0.18 -24.15 24.76
CA LYS A 610 -1.09 -24.90 24.92
C LYS A 610 -2.26 -24.13 24.34
N THR A 611 -3.23 -24.86 23.81
CA THR A 611 -4.58 -24.34 23.52
C THR A 611 -5.47 -24.59 24.76
N SER A 612 -6.19 -23.57 25.17
CA SER A 612 -7.08 -23.64 26.34
C SER A 612 -8.20 -22.62 26.19
N LEU A 613 -9.28 -22.79 26.95
CA LEU A 613 -10.32 -21.77 27.12
C LEU A 613 -9.77 -20.53 27.83
N ASP A 614 -8.79 -20.69 28.71
CA ASP A 614 -8.04 -19.62 29.34
C ASP A 614 -6.98 -19.10 28.32
N ASP A 615 -7.18 -17.93 27.79
CA ASP A 615 -6.27 -17.27 26.83
C ASP A 615 -4.94 -16.81 27.49
N ALA A 616 -4.88 -16.78 28.83
CA ALA A 616 -3.66 -16.53 29.58
C ALA A 616 -2.78 -17.76 29.78
N VAL A 617 -3.19 -18.94 29.33
CA VAL A 617 -2.48 -20.22 29.58
C VAL A 617 -0.99 -20.19 29.15
N ASN A 618 -0.64 -19.36 28.16
CA ASN A 618 0.73 -19.21 27.67
C ASN A 618 1.47 -18.00 28.26
N LEU A 619 0.82 -17.30 29.19
CA LEU A 619 1.41 -16.20 29.95
C LEU A 619 1.88 -16.69 31.31
N GLN A 620 3.07 -16.27 31.69
CA GLN A 620 3.59 -16.52 33.03
C GLN A 620 3.24 -15.34 33.94
N ARG A 621 2.62 -15.65 35.07
CA ARG A 621 2.30 -14.70 36.13
C ARG A 621 3.43 -14.66 37.16
N PHE A 622 3.95 -13.47 37.45
CA PHE A 622 4.99 -13.24 38.46
C PHE A 622 4.50 -12.30 39.53
N GLU A 623 4.79 -12.61 40.78
CA GLU A 623 4.73 -11.63 41.87
C GLU A 623 5.83 -10.57 41.67
N ILE A 624 5.55 -9.28 41.92
CA ILE A 624 6.49 -8.18 41.72
C ILE A 624 7.83 -8.40 42.44
N ASN A 625 7.81 -8.93 43.65
CA ASN A 625 9.06 -9.22 44.40
C ASN A 625 9.87 -10.38 43.80
N LYS A 626 9.23 -11.29 43.05
CA LYS A 626 9.92 -12.34 42.30
C LYS A 626 10.42 -11.82 40.93
N ALA A 627 9.78 -10.80 40.40
CA ALA A 627 10.14 -10.12 39.13
C ALA A 627 11.31 -9.13 39.27
N LYS A 628 11.86 -8.94 40.48
CA LYS A 628 12.94 -7.96 40.76
C LYS A 628 14.22 -8.15 39.93
N HIS A 629 14.44 -9.33 39.38
CA HIS A 629 15.60 -9.66 38.54
C HIS A 629 15.46 -9.16 37.09
N PHE A 630 14.26 -8.81 36.61
CA PHE A 630 14.05 -8.32 35.29
C PHE A 630 14.65 -6.89 35.12
N ARG A 631 15.33 -6.65 34.01
CA ARG A 631 16.01 -5.37 33.71
C ARG A 631 15.06 -4.18 33.65
N ASN A 632 13.85 -4.41 33.15
CA ASN A 632 12.81 -3.39 33.03
C ASN A 632 12.30 -2.86 34.40
N MET A 633 12.50 -3.59 35.48
CA MET A 633 12.08 -3.18 36.82
C MET A 633 12.71 -1.84 37.25
N ARG A 634 13.92 -1.51 36.77
CA ARG A 634 14.64 -0.24 37.05
C ARG A 634 13.88 1.01 36.61
N TYR A 635 12.97 0.89 35.64
CA TYR A 635 12.22 2.03 35.09
C TYR A 635 10.90 2.28 35.83
N VAL A 636 10.36 1.27 36.53
CA VAL A 636 8.99 1.31 37.06
C VAL A 636 8.89 1.14 38.57
N ALA A 637 9.92 0.61 39.22
CA ALA A 637 9.86 0.27 40.64
C ALA A 637 10.58 1.29 41.53
N SER A 638 10.01 1.44 42.73
CA SER A 638 10.61 2.05 43.92
C SER A 638 10.84 0.99 44.98
N THR A 639 11.65 1.30 45.99
CA THR A 639 11.97 0.40 47.10
C THR A 639 11.36 0.90 48.41
N TRP A 640 10.63 0.01 49.08
CA TRP A 640 10.18 0.23 50.44
C TRP A 640 11.27 -0.19 51.42
N ASP A 641 11.82 0.81 52.13
CA ASP A 641 12.75 0.63 53.23
C ASP A 641 11.97 0.46 54.54
N MET A 642 11.93 -0.78 55.04
CA MET A 642 11.20 -1.09 56.29
C MET A 642 11.84 -0.47 57.54
N GLN A 643 13.17 -0.26 57.52
CA GLN A 643 13.89 0.27 58.69
C GLN A 643 13.60 1.77 58.89
N ASN A 644 13.61 2.51 57.78
CA ASN A 644 13.37 3.93 57.78
C ASN A 644 11.92 4.32 57.51
N GLN A 645 11.03 3.34 57.26
CA GLN A 645 9.60 3.52 56.92
C GLN A 645 9.37 4.53 55.79
N ARG A 646 10.20 4.48 54.76
CA ARG A 646 10.13 5.39 53.61
C ARG A 646 10.15 4.63 52.30
N ILE A 647 9.57 5.25 51.26
CA ILE A 647 9.68 4.79 49.88
C ILE A 647 10.80 5.59 49.22
N SER A 648 11.82 4.89 48.71
CA SER A 648 12.88 5.45 47.85
C SER A 648 12.54 5.23 46.40
N ASP A 649 12.66 6.28 45.58
CA ASP A 649 12.42 6.18 44.15
C ASP A 649 13.53 5.38 43.40
N SER A 650 14.51 4.84 44.14
CA SER A 650 15.58 3.98 43.63
C SER A 650 15.18 2.51 43.66
N ASN A 651 15.45 1.78 42.59
CA ASN A 651 15.30 0.32 42.53
C ASN A 651 16.54 -0.45 43.02
N PHE A 652 17.66 0.24 43.27
CA PHE A 652 18.93 -0.39 43.62
C PHE A 652 19.09 -0.65 45.12
N GLU A 653 18.25 -0.07 45.97
CA GLU A 653 18.27 -0.28 47.41
C GLU A 653 17.71 -1.66 47.81
N GLU A 654 18.19 -2.22 48.93
CA GLU A 654 17.59 -3.42 49.47
C GLU A 654 16.22 -3.14 50.09
N GLY A 655 15.23 -3.99 49.85
CA GLY A 655 13.89 -3.84 50.37
C GLY A 655 12.81 -4.42 49.45
N ARG A 656 11.57 -4.25 49.89
CA ARG A 656 10.41 -4.69 49.12
C ARG A 656 10.20 -3.75 47.90
N LYS A 657 10.10 -4.32 46.70
CA LYS A 657 9.80 -3.56 45.48
C LYS A 657 8.33 -3.26 45.37
N ILE A 658 8.01 -2.02 44.97
CA ILE A 658 6.66 -1.54 44.67
C ILE A 658 6.69 -0.81 43.32
N VAL A 659 5.66 -1.00 42.51
CA VAL A 659 5.56 -0.38 41.19
C VAL A 659 4.91 0.99 41.33
N THR A 660 5.71 2.04 41.15
CA THR A 660 5.30 3.44 41.34
C THR A 660 5.37 4.27 40.06
N PHE A 661 6.07 3.81 39.03
CA PHE A 661 6.39 4.57 37.84
C PHE A 661 7.01 5.96 38.10
N SER A 662 7.66 6.17 39.24
CA SER A 662 8.23 7.44 39.67
C SER A 662 9.24 8.01 38.63
N GLN A 663 10.05 7.12 38.03
CA GLN A 663 11.02 7.54 37.02
C GLN A 663 10.35 8.24 35.84
N ILE A 664 9.14 7.85 35.49
CA ILE A 664 8.36 8.38 34.35
C ILE A 664 7.50 9.56 34.81
N LEU A 665 6.65 9.37 35.82
CA LEU A 665 5.64 10.35 36.23
C LEU A 665 6.22 11.53 37.00
N LYS A 666 7.29 11.32 37.76
CA LYS A 666 7.92 12.35 38.61
C LYS A 666 9.16 12.97 37.96
N TYR A 667 10.01 12.12 37.35
CA TYR A 667 11.31 12.54 36.79
C TYR A 667 11.31 12.66 35.27
N ASP A 668 10.18 12.34 34.61
CA ASP A 668 9.96 12.52 33.16
C ASP A 668 11.06 11.91 32.27
N THR A 669 11.53 10.71 32.65
CA THR A 669 12.54 9.99 31.88
C THR A 669 12.02 9.55 30.50
N MET A 670 10.72 9.58 30.29
CA MET A 670 9.97 9.48 29.07
C MET A 670 8.75 10.40 29.16
N PRO A 671 8.43 11.26 28.17
CA PRO A 671 7.33 12.21 28.25
C PRO A 671 5.96 11.54 28.01
N LEU A 672 5.68 10.44 28.73
CA LEU A 672 4.50 9.60 28.54
C LEU A 672 3.19 10.37 28.73
N ALA A 673 3.14 11.26 29.75
CA ALA A 673 1.94 12.06 30.01
C ALA A 673 1.61 13.02 28.86
N GLY A 674 2.62 13.66 28.28
CA GLY A 674 2.49 14.54 27.11
C GLY A 674 2.04 13.76 25.87
N ILE A 675 2.67 12.61 25.58
CA ILE A 675 2.31 11.75 24.46
C ILE A 675 0.83 11.32 24.56
N LEU A 676 0.41 10.86 25.74
CA LEU A 676 -0.97 10.41 25.95
C LEU A 676 -1.97 11.57 25.87
N SER A 677 -1.64 12.75 26.40
CA SER A 677 -2.49 13.95 26.28
C SER A 677 -2.71 14.30 24.81
N ASP A 678 -1.65 14.33 24.00
CA ASP A 678 -1.71 14.64 22.57
C ASP A 678 -2.50 13.57 21.80
N MET A 679 -2.28 12.29 22.09
CA MET A 679 -2.99 11.19 21.43
C MET A 679 -4.48 11.17 21.74
N LEU A 680 -4.86 11.42 23.01
CA LEU A 680 -6.26 11.52 23.40
C LEU A 680 -6.95 12.70 22.74
N ALA A 681 -6.33 13.90 22.74
CA ALA A 681 -6.87 15.08 22.07
C ALA A 681 -6.99 14.90 20.57
N LEU A 682 -6.01 14.23 19.95
CA LEU A 682 -6.02 13.92 18.53
C LEU A 682 -7.14 12.92 18.19
N GLY A 683 -7.27 11.86 18.98
CA GLY A 683 -8.32 10.85 18.81
C GLY A 683 -9.74 11.44 18.93
N GLU A 684 -9.99 12.25 19.96
CA GLU A 684 -11.28 12.94 20.13
C GLU A 684 -11.62 13.87 18.97
N ARG A 685 -10.63 14.64 18.51
CA ARG A 685 -10.84 15.56 17.37
C ARG A 685 -11.21 14.82 16.10
N GLU A 686 -10.57 13.70 15.82
CA GLU A 686 -10.77 12.92 14.59
C GLU A 686 -12.04 12.05 14.65
N LEU A 687 -12.33 11.41 15.79
CA LEU A 687 -13.51 10.56 15.98
C LEU A 687 -14.75 11.35 16.42
N ARG A 688 -14.59 12.60 16.91
CA ARG A 688 -15.66 13.47 17.41
C ARG A 688 -16.45 12.87 18.57
N CYS A 689 -15.82 12.03 19.38
CA CYS A 689 -16.37 11.42 20.58
C CYS A 689 -15.26 11.16 21.58
N PRO A 690 -15.56 10.93 22.88
CA PRO A 690 -14.58 10.46 23.84
C PRO A 690 -13.93 9.18 23.38
N VAL A 691 -12.62 9.06 23.59
CA VAL A 691 -11.82 7.92 23.12
C VAL A 691 -11.14 7.17 24.26
N GLU A 692 -10.93 5.88 24.02
CA GLU A 692 -10.08 5.01 24.81
C GLU A 692 -8.95 4.47 23.95
N ILE A 693 -7.71 4.53 24.45
CA ILE A 693 -6.49 4.09 23.76
C ILE A 693 -5.82 3.02 24.62
N GLU A 694 -5.58 1.83 24.02
CA GLU A 694 -4.68 0.82 24.58
C GLU A 694 -3.28 1.05 24.01
N PHE A 695 -2.26 1.00 24.87
CA PHE A 695 -0.88 1.26 24.47
C PHE A 695 0.12 0.39 25.23
N ALA A 696 1.32 0.27 24.68
CA ALA A 696 2.49 -0.28 25.32
C ALA A 696 3.72 0.61 25.13
N VAL A 697 4.68 0.48 26.04
CA VAL A 697 5.93 1.26 26.02
C VAL A 697 7.11 0.34 26.24
N ASN A 698 8.11 0.47 25.38
CA ASN A 698 9.38 -0.21 25.53
C ASN A 698 10.49 0.80 25.89
N MET A 699 11.04 0.67 27.10
CA MET A 699 12.11 1.53 27.60
C MET A 699 13.47 0.84 27.62
N ASP A 700 13.51 -0.49 27.55
CA ASP A 700 14.75 -1.28 27.52
C ASP A 700 15.23 -1.45 26.07
N VAL A 701 15.75 -0.36 25.52
CA VAL A 701 16.31 -0.25 24.17
C VAL A 701 17.82 -0.08 24.22
N PRO A 702 18.58 -0.45 23.18
CA PRO A 702 20.02 -0.19 23.08
C PRO A 702 20.37 1.28 23.30
N TYR A 703 21.57 1.55 23.80
CA TYR A 703 22.04 2.93 24.02
C TYR A 703 22.10 3.69 22.71
N GLY A 704 21.42 4.84 22.66
CA GLY A 704 21.35 5.70 21.46
C GLY A 704 20.11 5.44 20.60
N GLU A 705 19.30 4.44 20.90
CA GLU A 705 18.00 4.23 20.26
C GLU A 705 16.87 4.90 21.04
N ASP A 706 15.84 5.34 20.31
CA ASP A 706 14.66 5.94 20.90
C ASP A 706 13.77 4.92 21.58
N LYS A 707 13.14 5.32 22.68
CA LYS A 707 12.18 4.49 23.41
C LYS A 707 10.89 4.38 22.61
N GLY A 708 10.36 3.15 22.50
CA GLY A 708 9.16 2.86 21.71
C GLY A 708 7.87 3.17 22.48
N PHE A 709 6.91 3.78 21.77
CA PHE A 709 5.52 3.90 22.21
C PHE A 709 4.61 3.30 21.13
N ASP A 710 3.87 2.26 21.48
CA ASP A 710 3.02 1.51 20.57
C ASP A 710 1.54 1.75 20.90
N MET A 711 0.77 2.23 19.92
CA MET A 711 -0.69 2.26 20.02
C MET A 711 -1.24 0.89 19.59
N LEU A 712 -1.93 0.20 20.51
CA LEU A 712 -2.43 -1.15 20.30
C LEU A 712 -3.90 -1.19 19.87
N GLN A 713 -4.68 -0.19 20.27
CA GLN A 713 -6.10 -0.04 19.92
C GLN A 713 -6.56 1.39 20.20
N ILE A 714 -7.54 1.87 19.44
CA ILE A 714 -8.38 3.05 19.75
C ILE A 714 -9.85 2.69 19.54
N ARG A 715 -10.70 3.17 20.42
CA ARG A 715 -12.15 3.01 20.32
C ARG A 715 -12.87 4.19 20.95
#